data_06292340d270870575b029fb3ad04bf5
#
_entry.id   06292340d270870575b029fb3ad04bf5
#
_cell.length_a   1.000
_cell.length_b   1.000
_cell.length_c   1.000
_cell.angle_alpha   90.00
_cell.angle_beta   90.00
_cell.angle_gamma   90.00
#
_symmetry.space_group_name_H-M   'P 1'
#
loop_
_entity.id
_entity.type
_entity.pdbx_description
1 polymer ?
#
loop_
_entity_poly.entity_id
_entity_poly.type
_entity_poly.pdbx_seq_one_letter_code
_entity_poly.pdbx_strand_id
1 'polypeptide(L)'
;MYEPFRNLNQEIKTKMIIAPDSLKIEEKNLNLNLKTTVSYYILPNEDFGALVREVAVENTAAGAREVEVLDGMPILIPFGIENEDIKEVSQTISAWAMVDSFETKTPFYKLRASAEDEAEVKEMTAGNFYISFARDGKNELLTPLVDPDVIFAEKTGLETAPGFERKELSDYQGEQILENRFPSAMAAAKKNLEAGEKLEIASVFGNLADQERLSEIKERVLEPGYLQQKRAESESIHNYYADHIFTVSGRKELDAYSRQTFMDNLLRGGFPLSLGQEEKTTYHIFSRKHGDLERDYNEFLLEPTYFSQGNGNFRDVNQNRRCDLYFNPEIKRDNLKLFADLIQADGYNPLVIEGSKFYLDSEAAFRKVMAQIEGSDKDKIQKRLADPFTPGEIAVFIDNHDLELKSTITEFINLLVAKAASWTEAKFGEGYWIDHWTYNLDLIENYLALYPEKKKELLFEQSDYTFYDSHVKVKPRSEKYLLTENGPRQYNAVAADQKKKEKIAGRSKFPYYLRTEAGEIYTTNLFNKLLTLVLNKAASLDPYGMGIEMEANKPGWYDALNGLPGIFGSSIAETMELLRLTRFIYAAVSEIDLDKELKLAVEISNFLDNLDHLLTEVKSDQDFLYWQQAGQIKEEYREQVFSGLKGSEDLVSIRKIKKFLNKIEAKLERAVKLAREEDGLYTMYYSYQAEEYEKLGAKSESGLEKVAVKKFKQHKLPPFLEAQVRGMKVLEDQKEAQALAESVKAGELYDQKLGMYRVNGDLKEESYEIGRARAFSPGWLENGSIWLHMEYKYLLELIKNGLIEEYYQAVEAALVPFQDPEIYGRSILENSSFILSSLNGDTKNHGRGYIARLSGSTAEYINMWSLMAFGKEPFKTEAGELIYAPEPNLTAELFTREKRVEKLQLSEKEAVEVEIPANAFAYRFLGQTLVIYHNPERADTFGDNGVSPAAYKLIDQAGEEYRVEGSAVRGELAEKIREGKFKEIQISFV
;
A
#
# COMPACT_ATOMS: atom_id res chain seq x y z
N MET A 1 -27.87 -19.06 -30.05
CA MET A 1 -26.72 -18.31 -29.45
C MET A 1 -26.25 -18.96 -28.15
N TYR A 2 -24.97 -18.98 -27.88
CA TYR A 2 -24.39 -19.45 -26.65
C TYR A 2 -23.39 -18.39 -26.13
N GLU A 3 -23.45 -18.07 -24.85
CA GLU A 3 -22.57 -17.12 -24.19
C GLU A 3 -21.65 -17.92 -23.23
N PRO A 4 -20.34 -17.99 -23.51
CA PRO A 4 -19.38 -18.62 -22.61
C PRO A 4 -19.34 -17.97 -21.24
N PHE A 5 -18.98 -18.76 -20.22
CA PHE A 5 -18.84 -18.33 -18.80
C PHE A 5 -20.16 -17.95 -18.12
N ARG A 6 -21.29 -18.07 -18.81
CA ARG A 6 -22.62 -17.95 -18.23
C ARG A 6 -23.15 -19.34 -17.84
N ASN A 7 -23.42 -19.56 -16.57
CA ASN A 7 -23.95 -20.84 -16.10
C ASN A 7 -25.41 -21.04 -16.56
N LEU A 8 -25.61 -21.88 -17.54
CA LEU A 8 -26.90 -22.13 -18.19
C LEU A 8 -27.38 -23.61 -18.09
N ASN A 9 -27.14 -24.31 -17.01
CA ASN A 9 -27.48 -25.70 -16.80
C ASN A 9 -26.92 -26.66 -17.90
N GLN A 10 -25.74 -26.39 -18.39
CA GLN A 10 -25.02 -27.22 -19.34
C GLN A 10 -23.86 -27.95 -18.68
N GLU A 11 -23.39 -29.05 -19.25
CA GLU A 11 -22.12 -29.68 -18.82
C GLU A 11 -20.94 -28.83 -19.26
N ILE A 12 -20.53 -27.92 -18.39
CA ILE A 12 -19.40 -27.04 -18.62
C ILE A 12 -18.30 -27.27 -17.58
N LYS A 13 -17.05 -27.11 -18.01
CA LYS A 13 -15.87 -27.06 -17.13
C LYS A 13 -15.17 -25.72 -17.33
N THR A 14 -15.07 -24.95 -16.27
CA THR A 14 -14.42 -23.64 -16.28
C THR A 14 -13.11 -23.70 -15.50
N LYS A 15 -12.13 -22.89 -15.94
CA LYS A 15 -10.85 -22.71 -15.27
C LYS A 15 -10.42 -21.26 -15.40
N MET A 16 -10.03 -20.64 -14.29
CA MET A 16 -9.38 -19.35 -14.26
C MET A 16 -7.90 -19.55 -13.95
N ILE A 17 -7.03 -18.88 -14.69
CA ILE A 17 -5.59 -18.89 -14.50
C ILE A 17 -5.16 -17.44 -14.29
N ILE A 18 -4.60 -17.16 -13.13
CA ILE A 18 -4.13 -15.85 -12.73
C ILE A 18 -2.60 -15.90 -12.69
N ALA A 19 -1.97 -14.98 -13.42
CA ALA A 19 -0.54 -14.74 -13.37
C ALA A 19 -0.28 -13.26 -13.07
N PRO A 20 0.92 -12.86 -12.64
CA PRO A 20 1.24 -11.46 -12.39
C PRO A 20 1.01 -10.53 -13.58
N ASP A 21 1.17 -11.05 -14.81
CA ASP A 21 1.09 -10.34 -16.08
C ASP A 21 -0.24 -10.50 -16.80
N SER A 22 -1.03 -11.52 -16.47
CA SER A 22 -2.16 -11.92 -17.30
C SER A 22 -3.29 -12.63 -16.54
N LEU A 23 -4.48 -12.50 -17.06
CA LEU A 23 -5.66 -13.28 -16.68
C LEU A 23 -6.10 -14.15 -17.85
N LYS A 24 -6.25 -15.45 -17.64
CA LYS A 24 -6.77 -16.36 -18.62
C LYS A 24 -7.97 -17.12 -18.07
N ILE A 25 -9.06 -17.14 -18.84
CA ILE A 25 -10.28 -17.86 -18.50
C ILE A 25 -10.54 -18.90 -19.60
N GLU A 26 -10.76 -20.14 -19.18
CA GLU A 26 -11.06 -21.24 -20.07
C GLU A 26 -12.42 -21.83 -19.74
N GLU A 27 -13.22 -22.12 -20.76
CA GLU A 27 -14.43 -22.88 -20.64
C GLU A 27 -14.43 -24.01 -21.66
N LYS A 28 -14.75 -25.23 -21.21
CA LYS A 28 -15.02 -26.37 -22.08
C LYS A 28 -16.50 -26.74 -21.95
N ASN A 29 -17.24 -26.51 -23.01
CA ASN A 29 -18.64 -26.93 -23.13
C ASN A 29 -18.73 -28.32 -23.77
N LEU A 30 -19.09 -29.33 -22.98
CA LEU A 30 -19.12 -30.72 -23.42
C LEU A 30 -20.32 -31.01 -24.33
N ASN A 31 -21.41 -30.25 -24.19
CA ASN A 31 -22.62 -30.44 -25.05
C ASN A 31 -22.40 -29.87 -26.46
N LEU A 32 -21.74 -28.70 -26.51
CA LEU A 32 -21.42 -28.06 -27.79
C LEU A 32 -20.09 -28.55 -28.39
N ASN A 33 -19.29 -29.30 -27.64
CA ASN A 33 -17.92 -29.66 -28.03
C ASN A 33 -17.09 -28.44 -28.49
N LEU A 34 -17.14 -27.37 -27.69
CA LEU A 34 -16.36 -26.16 -27.89
C LEU A 34 -15.48 -25.90 -26.66
N LYS A 35 -14.26 -25.45 -26.92
CA LYS A 35 -13.42 -24.87 -25.89
C LYS A 35 -13.20 -23.39 -26.19
N THR A 36 -13.60 -22.53 -25.27
CA THR A 36 -13.36 -21.08 -25.33
C THR A 36 -12.24 -20.71 -24.38
N THR A 37 -11.27 -19.96 -24.86
CA THR A 37 -10.18 -19.41 -24.07
C THR A 37 -10.16 -17.91 -24.27
N VAL A 38 -10.15 -17.14 -23.17
CA VAL A 38 -10.01 -15.68 -23.20
C VAL A 38 -8.80 -15.31 -22.37
N SER A 39 -7.90 -14.52 -22.92
CA SER A 39 -6.69 -14.03 -22.26
C SER A 39 -6.66 -12.52 -22.28
N TYR A 40 -6.19 -11.92 -21.18
CA TYR A 40 -6.00 -10.49 -21.03
C TYR A 40 -4.59 -10.20 -20.56
N TYR A 41 -3.96 -9.19 -21.14
CA TYR A 41 -2.70 -8.61 -20.65
C TYR A 41 -2.58 -7.15 -21.08
N ILE A 42 -1.72 -6.39 -20.39
CA ILE A 42 -1.42 -5.00 -20.75
C ILE A 42 -0.29 -4.97 -21.77
N LEU A 43 -0.39 -4.12 -22.77
CA LEU A 43 0.64 -3.92 -23.79
C LEU A 43 1.84 -3.19 -23.16
N PRO A 44 3.03 -3.81 -23.11
CA PRO A 44 4.18 -3.21 -22.44
C PRO A 44 5.03 -2.34 -23.36
N ASN A 45 5.81 -1.44 -22.76
CA ASN A 45 6.84 -0.62 -23.44
C ASN A 45 6.35 0.10 -24.70
N GLU A 46 5.14 0.66 -24.62
CA GLU A 46 4.57 1.55 -25.61
C GLU A 46 4.36 2.94 -24.99
N ASP A 47 4.32 3.94 -25.84
CA ASP A 47 4.06 5.33 -25.47
C ASP A 47 2.55 5.65 -25.34
N PHE A 48 1.73 4.61 -25.27
CA PHE A 48 0.28 4.64 -25.03
C PHE A 48 -0.15 3.45 -24.18
N GLY A 49 -1.22 3.62 -23.40
CA GLY A 49 -1.80 2.53 -22.61
C GLY A 49 -2.76 1.70 -23.43
N ALA A 50 -2.63 0.36 -23.39
CA ALA A 50 -3.61 -0.53 -24.05
C ALA A 50 -3.77 -1.87 -23.33
N LEU A 51 -5.03 -2.36 -23.29
CA LEU A 51 -5.42 -3.70 -22.88
C LEU A 51 -5.55 -4.58 -24.13
N VAL A 52 -4.88 -5.71 -24.12
CA VAL A 52 -5.05 -6.76 -25.14
C VAL A 52 -5.98 -7.83 -24.62
N ARG A 53 -6.97 -8.19 -25.42
CA ARG A 53 -7.88 -9.31 -25.22
C ARG A 53 -7.75 -10.28 -26.39
N GLU A 54 -7.39 -11.52 -26.10
CA GLU A 54 -7.29 -12.59 -27.10
C GLU A 54 -8.37 -13.63 -26.82
N VAL A 55 -9.17 -13.97 -27.79
CA VAL A 55 -10.22 -14.99 -27.72
C VAL A 55 -9.92 -16.11 -28.70
N ALA A 56 -9.95 -17.35 -28.25
CA ALA A 56 -9.80 -18.53 -29.07
C ALA A 56 -11.00 -19.47 -28.84
N VAL A 57 -11.70 -19.83 -29.90
CA VAL A 57 -12.80 -20.81 -29.89
C VAL A 57 -12.35 -22.03 -30.70
N GLU A 58 -12.18 -23.16 -30.03
CA GLU A 58 -11.69 -24.42 -30.57
C GLU A 58 -12.83 -25.41 -30.78
N ASN A 59 -12.92 -26.02 -31.97
CA ASN A 59 -13.81 -27.14 -32.24
C ASN A 59 -13.23 -28.45 -31.70
N THR A 60 -13.80 -28.94 -30.60
CA THR A 60 -13.36 -30.21 -29.98
C THR A 60 -14.22 -31.43 -30.48
N ALA A 61 -15.14 -31.23 -31.42
CA ALA A 61 -15.89 -32.31 -32.07
C ALA A 61 -15.04 -33.02 -33.12
N ALA A 62 -15.45 -34.23 -33.51
CA ALA A 62 -14.79 -35.02 -34.56
C ALA A 62 -15.07 -34.51 -36.00
N GLY A 63 -16.08 -33.65 -36.20
CA GLY A 63 -16.47 -33.12 -37.52
C GLY A 63 -16.31 -31.62 -37.63
N ALA A 64 -16.32 -31.11 -38.85
CA ALA A 64 -16.28 -29.69 -39.14
C ALA A 64 -17.54 -28.98 -38.62
N ARG A 65 -17.38 -27.72 -38.24
CA ARG A 65 -18.44 -26.88 -37.68
C ARG A 65 -18.24 -25.43 -38.09
N GLU A 66 -19.30 -24.79 -38.56
CA GLU A 66 -19.30 -23.35 -38.76
C GLU A 66 -19.56 -22.65 -37.40
N VAL A 67 -18.71 -21.66 -37.05
CA VAL A 67 -18.79 -20.88 -35.83
C VAL A 67 -18.74 -19.41 -36.20
N GLU A 68 -19.68 -18.63 -35.68
CA GLU A 68 -19.62 -17.17 -35.67
C GLU A 68 -19.46 -16.72 -34.21
N VAL A 69 -18.48 -15.85 -33.94
CA VAL A 69 -18.14 -15.32 -32.63
C VAL A 69 -18.32 -13.81 -32.64
N LEU A 70 -19.09 -13.29 -31.70
CA LEU A 70 -19.18 -11.87 -31.39
C LEU A 70 -18.39 -11.62 -30.10
N ASP A 71 -17.40 -10.73 -30.16
CA ASP A 71 -16.51 -10.42 -29.02
C ASP A 71 -16.26 -8.92 -28.88
N GLY A 72 -15.93 -8.48 -27.67
CA GLY A 72 -15.57 -7.09 -27.35
C GLY A 72 -16.23 -6.57 -26.09
N MET A 73 -16.34 -5.25 -25.99
CA MET A 73 -17.03 -4.54 -24.92
C MET A 73 -18.42 -4.09 -25.37
N PRO A 74 -19.50 -4.51 -24.69
CA PRO A 74 -20.88 -4.12 -25.03
C PRO A 74 -21.09 -2.61 -24.98
N ILE A 75 -20.49 -1.93 -23.99
CA ILE A 75 -20.46 -0.47 -23.86
C ILE A 75 -19.02 -0.05 -23.56
N LEU A 76 -18.50 0.91 -24.29
CA LEU A 76 -17.26 1.57 -24.03
C LEU A 76 -17.53 3.02 -23.62
N ILE A 77 -17.17 3.39 -22.41
CA ILE A 77 -17.26 4.78 -21.94
C ILE A 77 -16.15 5.59 -22.61
N PRO A 78 -16.46 6.64 -23.38
CA PRO A 78 -15.45 7.48 -24.01
C PRO A 78 -14.50 8.12 -22.97
N PHE A 79 -13.26 8.35 -23.37
CA PHE A 79 -12.28 9.06 -22.53
C PHE A 79 -12.78 10.46 -22.17
N GLY A 80 -12.51 10.89 -20.93
CA GLY A 80 -12.93 12.19 -20.41
C GLY A 80 -14.26 12.18 -19.67
N ILE A 81 -14.92 11.00 -19.55
CA ILE A 81 -16.11 10.84 -18.70
C ILE A 81 -15.68 10.21 -17.38
N GLU A 82 -15.89 10.92 -16.29
CA GLU A 82 -15.65 10.42 -14.95
C GLU A 82 -16.88 9.71 -14.36
N ASN A 83 -16.68 8.95 -13.30
CA ASN A 83 -17.79 8.27 -12.61
C ASN A 83 -18.77 9.27 -11.98
N GLU A 84 -18.30 10.45 -11.61
CA GLU A 84 -19.12 11.56 -11.10
C GLU A 84 -20.04 12.10 -12.18
N ASP A 85 -19.55 12.31 -13.40
CA ASP A 85 -20.36 12.73 -14.55
C ASP A 85 -21.52 11.78 -14.82
N ILE A 86 -21.27 10.46 -14.76
CA ILE A 86 -22.34 9.46 -14.95
C ILE A 86 -23.37 9.53 -13.82
N LYS A 87 -22.94 9.81 -12.59
CA LYS A 87 -23.85 9.92 -11.45
C LYS A 87 -24.67 11.21 -11.48
N GLU A 88 -24.05 12.34 -11.80
CA GLU A 88 -24.67 13.66 -11.73
C GLU A 88 -25.46 14.01 -13.01
N VAL A 89 -24.85 13.81 -14.17
CA VAL A 89 -25.43 14.15 -15.47
C VAL A 89 -26.20 12.96 -16.09
N SER A 90 -25.91 11.75 -15.59
CA SER A 90 -26.57 10.51 -16.00
C SER A 90 -26.45 10.25 -17.52
N GLN A 91 -27.50 9.77 -18.16
CA GLN A 91 -27.48 9.44 -19.59
C GLN A 91 -27.34 10.68 -20.50
N THR A 92 -27.57 11.87 -20.01
CA THR A 92 -27.43 13.11 -20.79
C THR A 92 -25.99 13.30 -21.28
N ILE A 93 -24.98 12.82 -20.51
CA ILE A 93 -23.56 12.89 -20.90
C ILE A 93 -23.29 12.18 -22.25
N SER A 94 -24.10 11.20 -22.62
CA SER A 94 -23.95 10.49 -23.91
C SER A 94 -24.13 11.41 -25.13
N ALA A 95 -24.77 12.57 -24.96
CA ALA A 95 -24.93 13.57 -26.04
C ALA A 95 -23.60 14.17 -26.52
N TRP A 96 -22.54 14.12 -25.70
CA TRP A 96 -21.19 14.56 -26.09
C TRP A 96 -20.38 13.47 -26.79
N ALA A 97 -20.78 12.19 -26.63
CA ALA A 97 -20.04 11.06 -27.16
C ALA A 97 -20.11 10.99 -28.68
N MET A 98 -18.98 10.63 -29.31
CA MET A 98 -18.87 10.37 -30.73
C MET A 98 -17.80 9.30 -31.03
N VAL A 99 -17.88 8.73 -32.21
CA VAL A 99 -16.93 7.76 -32.77
C VAL A 99 -16.36 8.30 -34.07
N ASP A 100 -15.07 8.58 -34.08
CA ASP A 100 -14.32 8.93 -35.28
C ASP A 100 -13.58 7.72 -35.86
N SER A 101 -12.95 7.84 -37.02
CA SER A 101 -12.11 6.81 -37.68
C SER A 101 -12.82 5.48 -37.94
N PHE A 102 -14.13 5.46 -37.96
CA PHE A 102 -14.93 4.25 -38.23
C PHE A 102 -14.63 3.64 -39.59
N GLU A 103 -14.48 4.46 -40.62
CA GLU A 103 -14.24 4.02 -42.02
C GLU A 103 -12.90 3.28 -42.16
N THR A 104 -11.92 3.54 -41.28
CA THR A 104 -10.62 2.84 -41.26
C THR A 104 -10.67 1.54 -40.49
N LYS A 105 -11.84 1.14 -39.97
CA LYS A 105 -12.10 0.00 -39.07
C LYS A 105 -11.30 0.06 -37.75
N THR A 106 -10.93 1.26 -37.36
CA THR A 106 -10.23 1.51 -36.09
C THR A 106 -10.93 2.66 -35.35
N PRO A 107 -12.14 2.41 -34.81
CA PRO A 107 -12.93 3.47 -34.21
C PRO A 107 -12.18 4.14 -33.05
N PHE A 108 -12.34 5.46 -32.99
CA PHE A 108 -11.79 6.34 -31.97
C PHE A 108 -12.94 6.99 -31.19
N TYR A 109 -13.03 6.70 -29.91
CA TYR A 109 -14.15 7.05 -29.04
C TYR A 109 -13.77 8.26 -28.17
N LYS A 110 -14.44 9.38 -28.37
CA LYS A 110 -14.15 10.62 -27.66
C LYS A 110 -15.40 11.39 -27.26
N LEU A 111 -15.22 12.39 -26.42
CA LEU A 111 -16.19 13.48 -26.27
C LEU A 111 -15.90 14.56 -27.31
N ARG A 112 -16.94 15.23 -27.81
CA ARG A 112 -16.80 16.36 -28.74
C ARG A 112 -16.22 17.62 -28.09
N ALA A 113 -16.53 17.79 -26.82
CA ALA A 113 -16.03 18.90 -26.00
C ALA A 113 -15.98 18.48 -24.52
N SER A 114 -15.26 19.23 -23.67
CA SER A 114 -15.28 19.01 -22.24
C SER A 114 -16.71 19.07 -21.69
N ALA A 115 -17.04 18.18 -20.76
CA ALA A 115 -18.35 18.12 -20.10
C ALA A 115 -18.43 19.07 -18.89
N GLU A 116 -17.32 19.69 -18.48
CA GLU A 116 -17.25 20.58 -17.34
C GLU A 116 -17.94 21.93 -17.60
N ASP A 117 -18.57 22.48 -16.58
CA ASP A 117 -19.27 23.77 -16.62
C ASP A 117 -18.26 24.93 -16.46
N GLU A 118 -17.28 24.98 -17.38
CA GLU A 118 -16.26 26.02 -17.43
C GLU A 118 -16.60 27.14 -18.44
N ALA A 119 -16.04 28.34 -18.22
CA ALA A 119 -16.22 29.47 -19.12
C ALA A 119 -15.56 29.27 -20.50
N GLU A 120 -14.57 28.38 -20.60
CA GLU A 120 -13.89 28.01 -21.82
C GLU A 120 -14.14 26.55 -22.16
N VAL A 121 -15.08 26.31 -23.06
CA VAL A 121 -15.35 24.96 -23.60
C VAL A 121 -14.23 24.61 -24.58
N LYS A 122 -13.50 23.53 -24.32
CA LYS A 122 -12.41 23.04 -25.16
C LYS A 122 -12.85 21.84 -25.98
N GLU A 123 -12.40 21.78 -27.23
CA GLU A 123 -12.49 20.56 -28.03
C GLU A 123 -11.62 19.46 -27.40
N MET A 124 -12.17 18.23 -27.29
CA MET A 124 -11.44 17.07 -26.80
C MET A 124 -10.76 16.37 -27.97
N THR A 125 -9.43 16.27 -27.92
CA THR A 125 -8.62 15.53 -28.91
C THR A 125 -8.31 14.12 -28.45
N ALA A 126 -8.21 13.89 -27.16
CA ALA A 126 -7.94 12.58 -26.57
C ALA A 126 -9.14 11.65 -26.65
N GLY A 127 -8.88 10.36 -26.80
CA GLY A 127 -9.92 9.36 -26.89
C GLY A 127 -9.41 7.93 -26.71
N ASN A 128 -10.35 7.02 -26.55
CA ASN A 128 -10.07 5.59 -26.56
C ASN A 128 -10.10 5.06 -27.98
N PHE A 129 -9.34 4.00 -28.28
CA PHE A 129 -9.40 3.34 -29.58
C PHE A 129 -9.65 1.85 -29.43
N TYR A 130 -10.17 1.25 -30.50
CA TYR A 130 -10.40 -0.19 -30.61
C TYR A 130 -9.87 -0.71 -31.92
N ILE A 131 -9.01 -1.74 -31.87
CA ILE A 131 -8.48 -2.45 -33.04
C ILE A 131 -8.79 -3.92 -32.83
N SER A 132 -9.55 -4.55 -33.73
CA SER A 132 -9.84 -5.98 -33.66
C SER A 132 -9.58 -6.66 -35.00
N PHE A 133 -8.98 -7.85 -34.95
CA PHE A 133 -8.63 -8.62 -36.12
C PHE A 133 -8.66 -10.13 -35.86
N ALA A 134 -8.90 -10.92 -36.92
CA ALA A 134 -8.75 -12.35 -36.89
C ALA A 134 -7.29 -12.76 -37.06
N ARG A 135 -6.78 -13.63 -36.15
CA ARG A 135 -5.40 -14.15 -36.22
C ARG A 135 -5.34 -15.37 -37.16
N ASP A 136 -5.43 -15.13 -38.44
CA ASP A 136 -5.39 -16.17 -39.51
C ASP A 136 -4.09 -16.17 -40.33
N GLY A 137 -3.08 -15.42 -39.83
CA GLY A 137 -1.76 -15.21 -40.46
C GLY A 137 -1.72 -13.98 -41.36
N LYS A 138 -2.84 -13.35 -41.69
CA LYS A 138 -2.92 -12.07 -42.41
C LYS A 138 -3.25 -10.89 -41.49
N ASN A 139 -3.85 -11.18 -40.33
CA ASN A 139 -4.32 -10.19 -39.36
C ASN A 139 -5.25 -9.13 -39.99
N GLU A 140 -6.27 -9.60 -40.71
CA GLU A 140 -7.23 -8.68 -41.35
C GLU A 140 -8.18 -8.08 -40.32
N LEU A 141 -8.35 -6.75 -40.39
CA LEU A 141 -9.26 -6.00 -39.50
C LEU A 141 -10.70 -6.49 -39.64
N LEU A 142 -11.32 -6.79 -38.53
CA LEU A 142 -12.75 -7.06 -38.46
C LEU A 142 -13.56 -5.76 -38.60
N THR A 143 -14.79 -5.85 -39.03
CA THR A 143 -15.71 -4.71 -39.09
C THR A 143 -16.15 -4.38 -37.66
N PRO A 144 -15.88 -3.16 -37.13
CA PRO A 144 -16.27 -2.77 -35.80
C PRO A 144 -17.78 -2.57 -35.70
N LEU A 145 -18.36 -3.03 -34.61
CA LEU A 145 -19.76 -2.82 -34.24
C LEU A 145 -19.77 -1.82 -33.09
N VAL A 146 -20.05 -0.56 -33.43
CA VAL A 146 -19.99 0.57 -32.51
C VAL A 146 -21.35 1.04 -32.04
N ASP A 147 -22.40 0.74 -32.78
CA ASP A 147 -23.79 1.04 -32.42
C ASP A 147 -24.40 -0.13 -31.63
N PRO A 148 -24.63 0.03 -30.33
CA PRO A 148 -25.18 -1.04 -29.50
C PRO A 148 -26.55 -1.54 -29.98
N ASP A 149 -27.36 -0.72 -30.68
CA ASP A 149 -28.68 -1.14 -31.20
C ASP A 149 -28.56 -2.21 -32.29
N VAL A 150 -27.43 -2.20 -33.01
CA VAL A 150 -27.17 -3.27 -34.03
C VAL A 150 -27.04 -4.64 -33.37
N ILE A 151 -26.50 -4.68 -32.14
CA ILE A 151 -26.20 -5.90 -31.40
C ILE A 151 -27.35 -6.24 -30.46
N PHE A 152 -27.76 -5.29 -29.62
CA PHE A 152 -28.67 -5.49 -28.51
C PHE A 152 -30.10 -5.07 -28.83
N ALA A 153 -30.32 -4.43 -29.97
CA ALA A 153 -31.60 -3.87 -30.40
C ALA A 153 -32.17 -2.93 -29.28
N GLU A 154 -33.42 -3.10 -28.91
CA GLU A 154 -34.05 -2.29 -27.86
C GLU A 154 -33.73 -2.78 -26.42
N LYS A 155 -32.80 -3.72 -26.24
CA LYS A 155 -32.47 -4.30 -24.93
C LYS A 155 -31.42 -3.47 -24.21
N THR A 156 -31.86 -2.74 -23.23
CA THR A 156 -30.97 -1.90 -22.39
C THR A 156 -30.15 -2.69 -21.33
N GLY A 157 -30.62 -3.91 -21.00
CA GLY A 157 -29.95 -4.77 -19.99
C GLY A 157 -28.72 -5.51 -20.49
N LEU A 158 -28.45 -5.50 -21.80
CA LEU A 158 -27.29 -6.16 -22.46
C LEU A 158 -27.18 -7.69 -22.18
N GLU A 159 -28.23 -8.31 -21.63
CA GLU A 159 -28.23 -9.74 -21.24
C GLU A 159 -28.35 -10.70 -22.45
N THR A 160 -28.91 -10.22 -23.55
CA THR A 160 -29.06 -10.96 -24.79
C THR A 160 -28.70 -10.06 -25.97
N ALA A 161 -28.23 -10.67 -27.06
CA ALA A 161 -27.85 -9.96 -28.28
C ALA A 161 -28.79 -10.31 -29.43
N PRO A 162 -30.05 -9.79 -29.47
CA PRO A 162 -31.04 -10.14 -30.47
C PRO A 162 -30.60 -9.84 -31.92
N GLY A 163 -29.74 -8.83 -32.10
CA GLY A 163 -29.14 -8.53 -33.42
C GLY A 163 -28.29 -9.68 -33.93
N PHE A 164 -27.42 -10.22 -33.06
CA PHE A 164 -26.57 -11.37 -33.36
C PHE A 164 -27.37 -12.68 -33.52
N GLU A 165 -28.54 -12.83 -32.86
CA GLU A 165 -29.41 -13.97 -33.03
C GLU A 165 -30.15 -13.95 -34.37
N ARG A 166 -30.43 -12.77 -34.91
CA ARG A 166 -31.27 -12.56 -36.11
C ARG A 166 -30.46 -12.40 -37.39
N LYS A 167 -29.19 -12.00 -37.30
CA LYS A 167 -28.33 -11.65 -38.44
C LYS A 167 -26.92 -12.16 -38.20
N GLU A 168 -26.21 -12.50 -39.26
CA GLU A 168 -24.78 -12.62 -39.21
C GLU A 168 -24.19 -11.20 -39.09
N LEU A 169 -23.33 -10.97 -38.07
CA LEU A 169 -22.69 -9.68 -37.82
C LEU A 169 -21.26 -9.62 -38.34
N SER A 170 -20.62 -10.74 -38.67
CA SER A 170 -19.26 -10.82 -39.21
C SER A 170 -19.06 -10.01 -40.50
N ASP A 171 -20.11 -9.91 -41.35
CA ASP A 171 -20.10 -9.14 -42.61
C ASP A 171 -21.13 -8.00 -42.60
N TYR A 172 -21.42 -7.40 -41.44
CA TYR A 172 -22.42 -6.35 -41.32
C TYR A 172 -22.06 -5.11 -42.13
N GLN A 173 -22.95 -4.71 -43.08
CA GLN A 173 -22.79 -3.57 -43.97
C GLN A 173 -23.85 -2.47 -43.76
N GLY A 174 -24.69 -2.60 -42.73
CA GLY A 174 -25.69 -1.59 -42.42
C GLY A 174 -25.12 -0.33 -41.85
N GLU A 175 -25.92 0.73 -41.85
CA GLU A 175 -25.56 1.98 -41.18
C GLU A 175 -25.49 1.80 -39.66
N GLN A 176 -24.58 2.49 -39.01
CA GLN A 176 -24.38 2.54 -37.56
C GLN A 176 -24.41 4.00 -37.09
N ILE A 177 -24.99 4.23 -35.92
CA ILE A 177 -25.02 5.55 -35.30
C ILE A 177 -23.72 5.77 -34.56
N LEU A 178 -22.99 6.86 -34.91
CA LEU A 178 -21.65 7.15 -34.44
C LEU A 178 -21.61 8.22 -33.34
N GLU A 179 -22.76 8.79 -32.95
CA GLU A 179 -22.82 9.90 -31.99
C GLU A 179 -24.09 9.86 -31.14
N ASN A 180 -24.12 10.67 -30.09
CA ASN A 180 -25.25 10.87 -29.19
C ASN A 180 -25.69 9.60 -28.41
N ARG A 181 -24.77 8.66 -28.20
CA ARG A 181 -24.97 7.45 -27.38
C ARG A 181 -23.65 6.89 -26.90
N PHE A 182 -23.67 6.11 -25.85
CA PHE A 182 -22.50 5.34 -25.46
C PHE A 182 -22.28 4.21 -26.47
N PRO A 183 -21.12 4.15 -27.13
CA PRO A 183 -20.85 3.19 -28.18
C PRO A 183 -20.47 1.82 -27.62
N SER A 184 -20.58 0.79 -28.47
CA SER A 184 -19.96 -0.52 -28.29
C SER A 184 -18.56 -0.53 -28.90
N ALA A 185 -17.69 -1.41 -28.39
CA ALA A 185 -16.42 -1.75 -29.01
C ALA A 185 -16.37 -3.27 -29.23
N MET A 186 -17.11 -3.72 -30.20
CA MET A 186 -17.28 -5.15 -30.53
C MET A 186 -16.97 -5.43 -31.99
N ALA A 187 -16.68 -6.71 -32.31
CA ALA A 187 -16.51 -7.19 -33.65
C ALA A 187 -16.98 -8.65 -33.72
N ALA A 188 -17.36 -9.10 -34.93
CA ALA A 188 -17.72 -10.48 -35.18
C ALA A 188 -16.81 -11.12 -36.23
N ALA A 189 -16.52 -12.41 -36.05
CA ALA A 189 -15.78 -13.22 -37.03
C ALA A 189 -16.44 -14.57 -37.21
N LYS A 190 -16.40 -15.09 -38.44
CA LYS A 190 -17.01 -16.36 -38.82
C LYS A 190 -15.98 -17.26 -39.47
N LYS A 191 -15.97 -18.53 -39.08
CA LYS A 191 -15.08 -19.54 -39.71
C LYS A 191 -15.68 -20.91 -39.65
N ASN A 192 -15.44 -21.73 -40.68
CA ASN A 192 -15.67 -23.16 -40.63
C ASN A 192 -14.46 -23.84 -40.01
N LEU A 193 -14.63 -24.47 -38.86
CA LEU A 193 -13.57 -25.09 -38.08
C LEU A 193 -13.59 -26.60 -38.26
N GLU A 194 -12.51 -27.17 -38.80
CA GLU A 194 -12.24 -28.59 -38.75
C GLU A 194 -12.02 -29.08 -37.31
N ALA A 195 -11.97 -30.42 -37.14
CA ALA A 195 -11.71 -31.03 -35.83
C ALA A 195 -10.35 -30.55 -35.25
N GLY A 196 -10.37 -29.93 -34.06
CA GLY A 196 -9.20 -29.35 -33.38
C GLY A 196 -8.76 -27.97 -33.91
N GLU A 197 -9.45 -27.43 -34.93
CA GLU A 197 -9.15 -26.08 -35.45
C GLU A 197 -9.74 -24.97 -34.55
N LYS A 198 -9.16 -23.78 -34.64
CA LYS A 198 -9.53 -22.59 -33.83
C LYS A 198 -9.89 -21.40 -34.69
N LEU A 199 -10.84 -20.62 -34.21
CA LEU A 199 -11.03 -19.22 -34.57
C LEU A 199 -10.39 -18.37 -33.49
N GLU A 200 -9.43 -17.52 -33.84
CA GLU A 200 -8.72 -16.64 -32.93
C GLU A 200 -8.97 -15.18 -33.27
N ILE A 201 -9.41 -14.39 -32.30
CA ILE A 201 -9.64 -12.95 -32.41
C ILE A 201 -8.72 -12.26 -31.43
N ALA A 202 -8.03 -11.23 -31.89
CA ALA A 202 -7.30 -10.31 -31.01
C ALA A 202 -7.95 -8.92 -31.04
N SER A 203 -8.13 -8.33 -29.89
CA SER A 203 -8.68 -7.00 -29.69
C SER A 203 -7.76 -6.17 -28.82
N VAL A 204 -7.45 -4.95 -29.25
CA VAL A 204 -6.63 -3.97 -28.52
C VAL A 204 -7.50 -2.76 -28.19
N PHE A 205 -7.64 -2.48 -26.91
CA PHE A 205 -8.35 -1.33 -26.37
C PHE A 205 -7.32 -0.39 -25.76
N GLY A 206 -7.18 0.80 -26.30
CA GLY A 206 -6.17 1.73 -25.82
C GLY A 206 -6.68 3.16 -25.74
N ASN A 207 -5.78 4.06 -25.31
CA ASN A 207 -6.03 5.48 -25.19
C ASN A 207 -4.92 6.27 -25.90
N LEU A 208 -5.28 7.39 -26.52
CA LEU A 208 -4.35 8.32 -27.16
C LEU A 208 -4.76 9.76 -26.86
N ALA A 209 -3.77 10.62 -26.73
CA ALA A 209 -3.98 12.06 -26.60
C ALA A 209 -4.47 12.71 -27.91
N ASP A 210 -4.17 12.09 -29.06
CA ASP A 210 -4.60 12.52 -30.38
C ASP A 210 -4.80 11.32 -31.31
N GLN A 211 -5.83 11.37 -32.16
CA GLN A 211 -6.13 10.32 -33.12
C GLN A 211 -5.13 10.24 -34.31
N GLU A 212 -4.32 11.26 -34.55
CA GLU A 212 -3.38 11.29 -35.69
C GLU A 212 -2.43 10.08 -35.69
N ARG A 213 -2.04 9.63 -34.52
CA ARG A 213 -1.14 8.48 -34.31
C ARG A 213 -1.81 7.11 -34.53
N LEU A 214 -3.15 7.05 -34.59
CA LEU A 214 -3.88 5.79 -34.67
C LEU A 214 -3.51 4.94 -35.89
N SER A 215 -3.19 5.59 -37.04
CA SER A 215 -2.80 4.86 -38.25
C SER A 215 -1.49 4.12 -38.10
N GLU A 216 -0.50 4.73 -37.48
CA GLU A 216 0.81 4.12 -37.18
C GLU A 216 0.65 2.94 -36.19
N ILE A 217 -0.09 3.15 -35.12
CA ILE A 217 -0.35 2.11 -34.10
C ILE A 217 -1.07 0.92 -34.73
N LYS A 218 -2.07 1.17 -35.57
CA LYS A 218 -2.76 0.11 -36.31
C LYS A 218 -1.79 -0.74 -37.13
N GLU A 219 -0.88 -0.11 -37.88
CA GLU A 219 0.10 -0.83 -38.70
C GLU A 219 0.99 -1.73 -37.85
N ARG A 220 1.51 -1.22 -36.74
CA ARG A 220 2.32 -2.01 -35.79
C ARG A 220 1.54 -3.17 -35.18
N VAL A 221 0.32 -2.93 -34.71
CA VAL A 221 -0.51 -3.96 -34.05
C VAL A 221 -0.86 -5.10 -35.01
N LEU A 222 -1.03 -4.79 -36.30
CA LEU A 222 -1.34 -5.79 -37.34
C LEU A 222 -0.11 -6.56 -37.84
N GLU A 223 1.11 -6.17 -37.48
CA GLU A 223 2.31 -6.91 -37.88
C GLU A 223 2.26 -8.34 -37.32
N PRO A 224 2.50 -9.36 -38.17
CA PRO A 224 2.55 -10.74 -37.69
C PRO A 224 3.59 -10.94 -36.60
N GLY A 225 3.17 -11.49 -35.45
CA GLY A 225 4.07 -11.75 -34.30
C GLY A 225 4.19 -10.61 -33.32
N TYR A 226 3.73 -9.37 -33.63
CA TYR A 226 3.85 -8.22 -32.73
C TYR A 226 3.19 -8.50 -31.34
N LEU A 227 1.93 -8.88 -31.30
CA LEU A 227 1.24 -9.17 -30.03
C LEU A 227 1.87 -10.36 -29.28
N GLN A 228 2.41 -11.35 -30.00
CA GLN A 228 3.11 -12.47 -29.38
C GLN A 228 4.41 -12.02 -28.72
N GLN A 229 5.18 -11.14 -29.37
CA GLN A 229 6.38 -10.54 -28.82
C GLN A 229 6.05 -9.69 -27.58
N LYS A 230 5.02 -8.83 -27.69
CA LYS A 230 4.58 -7.97 -26.57
C LYS A 230 4.08 -8.78 -25.38
N ARG A 231 3.43 -9.90 -25.60
CA ARG A 231 3.03 -10.81 -24.52
C ARG A 231 4.25 -11.41 -23.80
N ALA A 232 5.25 -11.88 -24.55
CA ALA A 232 6.49 -12.40 -23.96
C ALA A 232 7.26 -11.31 -23.21
N GLU A 233 7.23 -10.08 -23.70
CA GLU A 233 7.82 -8.91 -23.06
C GLU A 233 7.07 -8.56 -21.76
N SER A 234 5.72 -8.56 -21.77
CA SER A 234 4.89 -8.38 -20.57
C SER A 234 5.19 -9.44 -19.51
N GLU A 235 5.23 -10.72 -19.88
CA GLU A 235 5.58 -11.80 -18.97
C GLU A 235 6.97 -11.60 -18.37
N SER A 236 7.95 -11.19 -19.17
CA SER A 236 9.32 -10.97 -18.72
C SER A 236 9.44 -9.83 -17.72
N ILE A 237 8.77 -8.70 -17.98
CA ILE A 237 8.73 -7.54 -17.10
C ILE A 237 8.09 -7.90 -15.76
N HIS A 238 6.92 -8.52 -15.77
CA HIS A 238 6.20 -8.86 -14.54
C HIS A 238 6.95 -9.93 -13.74
N ASN A 239 7.54 -10.93 -14.41
CA ASN A 239 8.39 -11.90 -13.75
C ASN A 239 9.62 -11.25 -13.10
N TYR A 240 10.24 -10.25 -13.73
CA TYR A 240 11.34 -9.51 -13.12
C TYR A 240 10.93 -8.87 -11.80
N TYR A 241 9.79 -8.15 -11.78
CA TYR A 241 9.29 -7.54 -10.53
C TYR A 241 8.86 -8.59 -9.51
N ALA A 242 8.11 -9.61 -9.92
CA ALA A 242 7.66 -10.68 -9.02
C ALA A 242 8.81 -11.51 -8.46
N ASP A 243 9.91 -11.67 -9.19
CA ASP A 243 11.09 -12.43 -8.76
C ASP A 243 12.00 -11.68 -7.77
N HIS A 244 11.63 -10.45 -7.36
CA HIS A 244 12.25 -9.85 -6.16
C HIS A 244 11.94 -10.67 -4.91
N ILE A 245 10.77 -11.31 -4.83
CA ILE A 245 10.38 -12.26 -3.77
C ILE A 245 10.49 -13.74 -4.23
N PHE A 246 11.27 -14.01 -5.28
CA PHE A 246 11.44 -15.38 -5.78
C PHE A 246 11.56 -16.38 -4.63
N THR A 247 10.73 -17.42 -4.65
CA THR A 247 10.67 -18.45 -3.61
C THR A 247 10.44 -19.81 -4.26
N VAL A 248 11.19 -20.80 -3.82
CA VAL A 248 10.98 -22.21 -4.19
C VAL A 248 10.94 -23.03 -2.92
N SER A 249 9.76 -23.47 -2.57
CA SER A 249 9.50 -24.24 -1.36
C SER A 249 8.91 -25.62 -1.66
N GLY A 250 8.64 -26.40 -0.62
CA GLY A 250 7.85 -27.63 -0.68
C GLY A 250 6.36 -27.41 -0.97
N ARG A 251 5.87 -26.14 -0.89
CA ARG A 251 4.46 -25.74 -1.03
C ARG A 251 4.33 -24.77 -2.20
N LYS A 252 4.00 -25.27 -3.40
CA LYS A 252 3.90 -24.46 -4.63
C LYS A 252 2.85 -23.35 -4.57
N GLU A 253 1.78 -23.59 -3.84
CA GLU A 253 0.72 -22.60 -3.60
C GLU A 253 1.24 -21.40 -2.80
N LEU A 254 2.14 -21.60 -1.84
CA LEU A 254 2.83 -20.54 -1.12
C LEU A 254 3.76 -19.75 -2.03
N ASP A 255 4.53 -20.44 -2.89
CA ASP A 255 5.43 -19.81 -3.86
C ASP A 255 4.66 -18.86 -4.79
N ALA A 256 3.53 -19.33 -5.34
CA ALA A 256 2.66 -18.54 -6.21
C ALA A 256 2.00 -17.35 -5.49
N TYR A 257 1.51 -17.59 -4.27
CA TYR A 257 0.90 -16.55 -3.44
C TYR A 257 1.90 -15.46 -3.05
N SER A 258 3.15 -15.82 -2.75
CA SER A 258 4.23 -14.87 -2.45
C SER A 258 4.42 -13.89 -3.61
N ARG A 259 4.53 -14.41 -4.84
CA ARG A 259 4.69 -13.60 -6.06
C ARG A 259 3.50 -12.66 -6.29
N GLN A 260 2.27 -13.17 -6.22
CA GLN A 260 1.07 -12.37 -6.41
C GLN A 260 0.93 -11.29 -5.33
N THR A 261 1.13 -11.67 -4.07
CA THR A 261 1.01 -10.74 -2.93
C THR A 261 2.06 -9.64 -2.98
N PHE A 262 3.27 -9.94 -3.43
CA PHE A 262 4.31 -8.93 -3.63
C PHE A 262 3.92 -7.93 -4.73
N MET A 263 3.39 -8.42 -5.86
CA MET A 263 2.89 -7.54 -6.93
C MET A 263 1.73 -6.66 -6.44
N ASP A 264 0.77 -7.21 -5.70
CA ASP A 264 -0.32 -6.45 -5.09
C ASP A 264 0.19 -5.37 -4.13
N ASN A 265 1.25 -5.68 -3.37
CA ASN A 265 1.90 -4.71 -2.49
C ASN A 265 2.53 -3.55 -3.27
N LEU A 266 3.20 -3.84 -4.40
CA LEU A 266 3.77 -2.81 -5.28
C LEU A 266 2.68 -1.93 -5.92
N LEU A 267 1.54 -2.50 -6.31
CA LEU A 267 0.41 -1.74 -6.83
C LEU A 267 -0.16 -0.74 -5.82
N ARG A 268 -0.02 -1.02 -4.53
CA ARG A 268 -0.51 -0.15 -3.45
C ARG A 268 0.54 0.84 -2.96
N GLY A 269 1.78 0.41 -2.81
CA GLY A 269 2.89 1.24 -2.29
C GLY A 269 3.64 2.01 -3.36
N GLY A 270 3.52 1.61 -4.62
CA GLY A 270 4.36 2.03 -5.74
C GLY A 270 5.66 1.21 -5.81
N PHE A 271 6.22 1.07 -7.01
CA PHE A 271 7.53 0.46 -7.18
C PHE A 271 8.63 1.51 -6.96
N PRO A 272 9.61 1.26 -6.10
CA PRO A 272 10.70 2.19 -5.84
C PRO A 272 11.72 2.16 -6.99
N LEU A 273 11.74 3.22 -7.77
CA LEU A 273 12.71 3.44 -8.83
C LEU A 273 13.84 4.33 -8.32
N SER A 274 15.08 3.88 -8.47
CA SER A 274 16.27 4.66 -8.12
C SER A 274 16.67 5.57 -9.28
N LEU A 275 16.37 6.87 -9.19
CA LEU A 275 16.74 7.89 -10.16
C LEU A 275 17.98 8.68 -9.69
N GLY A 276 18.80 9.08 -10.62
CA GLY A 276 20.02 9.85 -10.35
C GLY A 276 21.26 9.23 -10.98
N GLN A 277 22.43 9.69 -10.57
CA GLN A 277 23.74 9.21 -11.03
C GLN A 277 24.52 8.57 -9.86
N GLU A 278 25.51 9.25 -9.30
CA GLU A 278 26.26 8.79 -8.12
C GLU A 278 25.40 8.87 -6.85
N GLU A 279 24.67 9.99 -6.70
CA GLU A 279 23.64 10.15 -5.69
C GLU A 279 22.29 9.79 -6.30
N LYS A 280 21.62 8.81 -5.71
CA LYS A 280 20.33 8.32 -6.15
C LYS A 280 19.24 8.81 -5.22
N THR A 281 18.07 9.06 -5.77
CA THR A 281 16.84 9.43 -5.06
C THR A 281 15.78 8.40 -5.38
N THR A 282 15.10 7.91 -4.37
CA THR A 282 13.99 6.96 -4.56
C THR A 282 12.73 7.69 -5.05
N TYR A 283 12.21 7.24 -6.18
CA TYR A 283 10.99 7.75 -6.79
C TYR A 283 10.01 6.60 -7.01
N HIS A 284 8.81 6.70 -6.44
CA HIS A 284 7.85 5.61 -6.54
C HIS A 284 6.93 5.79 -7.74
N ILE A 285 6.92 4.78 -8.62
CA ILE A 285 6.04 4.72 -9.78
C ILE A 285 4.85 3.80 -9.50
N PHE A 286 3.73 4.13 -10.10
CA PHE A 286 2.47 3.40 -9.95
C PHE A 286 1.88 3.06 -11.32
N SER A 287 1.27 1.90 -11.43
CA SER A 287 0.46 1.52 -12.59
C SER A 287 -1.01 1.93 -12.44
N ARG A 288 -1.44 2.25 -11.22
CA ARG A 288 -2.78 2.75 -10.88
C ARG A 288 -2.74 3.51 -9.56
N LYS A 289 -3.69 4.41 -9.34
CA LYS A 289 -3.89 5.00 -8.01
C LYS A 289 -4.42 3.93 -7.04
N HIS A 290 -3.97 4.02 -5.78
CA HIS A 290 -4.61 3.30 -4.70
C HIS A 290 -5.90 4.00 -4.30
N GLY A 291 -6.98 3.26 -4.21
CA GLY A 291 -8.25 3.76 -3.74
C GLY A 291 -9.00 2.70 -2.92
N ASP A 292 -9.98 3.16 -2.17
CA ASP A 292 -10.91 2.31 -1.42
C ASP A 292 -12.26 2.28 -2.13
N LEU A 293 -12.71 1.11 -2.56
CA LEU A 293 -13.96 0.93 -3.32
C LEU A 293 -15.22 1.43 -2.59
N GLU A 294 -15.10 1.73 -1.32
CA GLU A 294 -16.22 2.21 -0.50
C GLU A 294 -16.31 3.75 -0.41
N ARG A 295 -15.37 4.48 -1.06
CA ARG A 295 -15.27 5.94 -0.88
C ARG A 295 -15.18 6.68 -2.21
N ASP A 296 -15.67 7.91 -2.25
CA ASP A 296 -15.74 8.74 -3.45
C ASP A 296 -14.37 9.17 -4.01
N TYR A 297 -13.28 9.07 -3.24
CA TYR A 297 -11.93 9.34 -3.72
C TYR A 297 -11.27 8.14 -4.43
N ASN A 298 -12.03 7.16 -4.83
CA ASN A 298 -11.54 5.98 -5.55
C ASN A 298 -11.26 6.25 -7.03
N GLU A 299 -10.43 7.19 -7.28
CA GLU A 299 -9.89 7.39 -8.61
C GLU A 299 -8.76 6.38 -8.86
N PHE A 300 -9.04 5.39 -9.68
CA PHE A 300 -8.02 4.42 -10.11
C PHE A 300 -7.25 4.89 -11.35
N LEU A 301 -7.58 6.05 -11.88
CA LEU A 301 -6.97 6.59 -13.08
C LEU A 301 -5.62 7.26 -12.74
N LEU A 302 -4.61 6.88 -13.50
CA LEU A 302 -3.37 7.64 -13.65
C LEU A 302 -3.28 8.11 -15.09
N GLU A 303 -2.69 9.28 -15.31
CA GLU A 303 -2.34 9.67 -16.67
C GLU A 303 -1.38 8.64 -17.28
N PRO A 304 -1.59 8.20 -18.52
CA PRO A 304 -0.73 7.22 -19.19
C PRO A 304 0.56 7.90 -19.66
N THR A 305 1.41 8.27 -18.71
CA THR A 305 2.67 8.95 -18.94
C THR A 305 3.85 8.17 -18.38
N TYR A 306 5.07 8.49 -18.84
CA TYR A 306 6.28 7.98 -18.22
C TYR A 306 6.38 8.42 -16.76
N PHE A 307 7.01 7.61 -15.93
CA PHE A 307 7.23 7.91 -14.51
C PHE A 307 5.98 8.35 -13.76
N SER A 308 4.85 7.69 -14.02
CA SER A 308 3.57 8.01 -13.39
C SER A 308 3.64 7.89 -11.87
N GLN A 309 3.22 8.95 -11.17
CA GLN A 309 3.06 8.97 -9.71
C GLN A 309 1.62 8.67 -9.33
N GLY A 310 1.42 8.01 -8.19
CA GLY A 310 0.12 7.88 -7.56
C GLY A 310 0.06 8.67 -6.25
N ASN A 311 -1.14 9.09 -5.87
CA ASN A 311 -1.40 9.55 -4.51
C ASN A 311 -1.83 8.35 -3.66
N GLY A 312 -1.81 8.52 -2.35
CA GLY A 312 -2.28 7.49 -1.43
C GLY A 312 -2.41 8.01 0.00
N ASN A 313 -3.17 7.28 0.79
CA ASN A 313 -3.27 7.54 2.21
C ASN A 313 -1.89 7.30 2.87
N PHE A 314 -1.45 8.23 3.72
CA PHE A 314 -0.17 8.14 4.44
C PHE A 314 0.03 6.79 5.11
N ARG A 315 -0.99 6.33 5.87
CA ARG A 315 -0.98 5.03 6.54
C ARG A 315 -0.69 3.89 5.56
N ASP A 316 -1.45 3.84 4.48
CA ASP A 316 -1.41 2.74 3.53
C ASP A 316 -0.10 2.70 2.75
N VAL A 317 0.36 3.85 2.28
CA VAL A 317 1.62 3.98 1.54
C VAL A 317 2.80 3.64 2.45
N ASN A 318 2.85 4.16 3.69
CA ASN A 318 3.89 3.84 4.66
C ASN A 318 3.93 2.35 4.97
N GLN A 319 2.78 1.75 5.25
CA GLN A 319 2.66 0.32 5.53
C GLN A 319 3.20 -0.54 4.39
N ASN A 320 2.81 -0.25 3.15
CA ASN A 320 3.21 -1.05 2.00
C ASN A 320 4.68 -0.86 1.61
N ARG A 321 5.29 0.29 1.93
CA ARG A 321 6.71 0.59 1.67
C ARG A 321 7.66 0.12 2.77
N ARG A 322 7.17 -0.30 3.93
CA ARG A 322 8.04 -0.62 5.07
C ARG A 322 9.03 -1.75 4.83
N CYS A 323 8.71 -2.70 3.92
CA CYS A 323 9.57 -3.82 3.56
C CYS A 323 10.34 -3.60 2.25
N ASP A 324 10.15 -2.47 1.54
CA ASP A 324 10.81 -2.19 0.26
C ASP A 324 12.33 -2.39 0.32
N LEU A 325 12.94 -2.03 1.44
CA LEU A 325 14.39 -2.13 1.64
C LEU A 325 14.92 -3.58 1.53
N TYR A 326 14.10 -4.57 1.87
CA TYR A 326 14.46 -6.00 1.76
C TYR A 326 14.48 -6.51 0.32
N PHE A 327 13.92 -5.75 -0.62
CA PHE A 327 13.86 -6.11 -2.03
C PHE A 327 14.63 -5.11 -2.91
N ASN A 328 14.81 -3.89 -2.42
CA ASN A 328 15.46 -2.78 -3.12
C ASN A 328 16.43 -2.05 -2.17
N PRO A 329 17.61 -2.60 -1.86
CA PRO A 329 18.53 -2.03 -0.86
C PRO A 329 19.09 -0.66 -1.26
N GLU A 330 18.99 -0.26 -2.54
CA GLU A 330 19.39 1.07 -3.02
C GLU A 330 18.55 2.21 -2.42
N ILE A 331 17.35 1.92 -1.91
CA ILE A 331 16.46 2.87 -1.21
C ILE A 331 17.14 3.44 0.03
N LYS A 332 17.99 2.64 0.69
CA LYS A 332 18.63 3.03 1.95
C LYS A 332 17.62 3.60 2.95
N ARG A 333 17.76 4.89 3.33
CA ARG A 333 16.86 5.56 4.29
C ARG A 333 15.76 6.42 3.65
N ASP A 334 15.61 6.42 2.34
CA ASP A 334 14.73 7.40 1.66
C ASP A 334 13.28 7.29 2.10
N ASN A 335 12.72 6.08 2.18
CA ASN A 335 11.36 5.87 2.69
C ASN A 335 11.23 6.34 4.15
N LEU A 336 12.21 6.01 4.99
CA LEU A 336 12.24 6.45 6.39
C LEU A 336 12.26 7.97 6.48
N LYS A 337 13.12 8.65 5.70
CA LYS A 337 13.21 10.10 5.67
C LYS A 337 11.91 10.73 5.20
N LEU A 338 11.32 10.23 4.11
CA LEU A 338 10.07 10.73 3.57
C LEU A 338 8.97 10.77 4.64
N PHE A 339 8.71 9.64 5.30
CA PHE A 339 7.64 9.57 6.30
C PHE A 339 7.99 10.30 7.60
N ALA A 340 9.26 10.33 8.00
CA ALA A 340 9.69 11.10 9.15
C ALA A 340 9.53 12.62 8.91
N ASP A 341 9.85 13.12 7.71
CA ASP A 341 9.70 14.54 7.36
C ASP A 341 8.23 15.01 7.42
N LEU A 342 7.30 14.10 7.17
CA LEU A 342 5.86 14.39 7.23
C LEU A 342 5.27 14.45 8.66
N ILE A 343 6.02 14.03 9.70
CA ILE A 343 5.58 14.21 11.08
C ILE A 343 5.57 15.72 11.41
N GLN A 344 4.45 16.21 11.95
CA GLN A 344 4.26 17.60 12.38
C GLN A 344 4.86 17.83 13.78
N ALA A 345 5.20 19.06 14.10
CA ALA A 345 5.70 19.40 15.44
C ALA A 345 4.67 19.16 16.56
N ASP A 346 3.39 19.21 16.24
CA ASP A 346 2.28 18.89 17.16
C ASP A 346 2.00 17.38 17.30
N GLY A 347 2.84 16.53 16.69
CA GLY A 347 2.76 15.07 16.79
C GLY A 347 1.81 14.39 15.83
N TYR A 348 1.23 15.14 14.88
CA TYR A 348 0.39 14.62 13.82
C TYR A 348 1.16 14.48 12.50
N ASN A 349 0.46 14.13 11.43
CA ASN A 349 0.98 14.05 10.07
C ASN A 349 -0.16 14.22 9.05
N PRO A 350 0.12 14.58 7.79
CA PRO A 350 -0.92 14.67 6.77
C PRO A 350 -1.52 13.30 6.47
N LEU A 351 -2.73 13.27 5.94
CA LEU A 351 -3.40 12.02 5.61
C LEU A 351 -3.04 11.53 4.21
N VAL A 352 -2.93 12.43 3.24
CA VAL A 352 -2.70 12.06 1.83
C VAL A 352 -1.32 12.49 1.38
N ILE A 353 -0.57 11.56 0.81
CA ILE A 353 0.67 11.82 0.07
C ILE A 353 0.31 11.95 -1.39
N GLU A 354 0.70 13.05 -2.04
CA GLU A 354 0.38 13.31 -3.44
C GLU A 354 1.51 12.94 -4.40
N GLY A 355 2.74 12.90 -3.92
CA GLY A 355 3.91 12.52 -4.70
C GLY A 355 5.10 13.44 -4.46
N SER A 356 6.15 13.29 -5.27
CA SER A 356 7.38 14.08 -5.18
C SER A 356 7.42 15.15 -6.26
N LYS A 357 7.86 16.35 -5.88
CA LYS A 357 8.20 17.43 -6.81
C LYS A 357 9.70 17.72 -6.75
N PHE A 358 10.26 18.11 -7.87
CA PHE A 358 11.67 18.42 -8.06
C PHE A 358 11.85 19.84 -8.56
N TYR A 359 13.00 20.44 -8.30
CA TYR A 359 13.37 21.69 -8.91
C TYR A 359 14.88 21.88 -8.92
N LEU A 360 15.39 22.63 -9.89
CA LEU A 360 16.80 22.99 -9.99
C LEU A 360 17.13 24.19 -9.10
N ASP A 361 17.94 23.99 -8.07
CA ASP A 361 18.22 25.00 -7.03
C ASP A 361 19.40 25.91 -7.34
N SER A 362 20.25 25.52 -8.29
CA SER A 362 21.47 26.28 -8.62
C SER A 362 21.63 26.54 -10.12
N GLU A 363 22.21 27.70 -10.43
CA GLU A 363 22.59 28.01 -11.82
C GLU A 363 23.57 27.01 -12.42
N ALA A 364 24.43 26.41 -11.61
CA ALA A 364 25.39 25.41 -12.07
C ALA A 364 24.69 24.12 -12.49
N ALA A 365 23.71 23.66 -11.69
CA ALA A 365 22.85 22.52 -12.01
C ALA A 365 22.07 22.79 -13.30
N PHE A 366 21.42 23.95 -13.36
CA PHE A 366 20.65 24.37 -14.53
C PHE A 366 21.47 24.37 -15.82
N ARG A 367 22.68 24.97 -15.79
CA ARG A 367 23.59 24.98 -16.96
C ARG A 367 24.01 23.57 -17.41
N LYS A 368 24.24 22.63 -16.45
CA LYS A 368 24.59 21.25 -16.80
C LYS A 368 23.44 20.51 -17.47
N VAL A 369 22.22 20.68 -17.01
CA VAL A 369 21.02 20.09 -17.61
C VAL A 369 20.79 20.68 -19.02
N MET A 370 20.83 22.00 -19.15
CA MET A 370 20.65 22.69 -20.44
C MET A 370 21.71 22.35 -21.49
N ALA A 371 22.90 21.92 -21.05
CA ALA A 371 23.96 21.48 -21.95
C ALA A 371 23.64 20.15 -22.65
N GLN A 372 22.66 19.37 -22.18
CA GLN A 372 22.23 18.11 -22.79
C GLN A 372 21.18 18.29 -23.89
N ILE A 373 20.68 19.50 -24.08
CA ILE A 373 19.61 19.79 -25.02
C ILE A 373 20.23 20.42 -26.25
N GLU A 374 19.85 19.94 -27.44
CA GLU A 374 20.25 20.49 -28.77
C GLU A 374 19.10 21.31 -29.40
N GLY A 375 19.33 21.96 -30.52
CA GLY A 375 18.32 22.66 -31.28
C GLY A 375 17.94 24.06 -30.78
N SER A 376 16.92 24.65 -31.43
CA SER A 376 16.44 26.01 -31.21
C SER A 376 15.46 26.20 -30.07
N ASP A 377 14.86 25.11 -29.58
CA ASP A 377 13.77 25.13 -28.61
C ASP A 377 14.21 25.12 -27.14
N LYS A 378 15.50 25.38 -26.91
CA LYS A 378 16.07 25.48 -25.53
C LYS A 378 15.30 26.43 -24.62
N ASP A 379 14.77 27.53 -25.18
CA ASP A 379 14.02 28.54 -24.41
C ASP A 379 12.69 27.97 -23.84
N LYS A 380 12.06 26.99 -24.51
CA LYS A 380 10.81 26.37 -24.06
C LYS A 380 11.05 25.55 -22.77
N ILE A 381 12.02 24.62 -22.83
CA ILE A 381 12.32 23.77 -21.66
C ILE A 381 12.98 24.58 -20.54
N GLN A 382 13.73 25.65 -20.88
CA GLN A 382 14.27 26.55 -19.88
C GLN A 382 13.17 27.18 -19.03
N LYS A 383 12.09 27.64 -19.63
CA LYS A 383 10.93 28.16 -18.92
C LYS A 383 10.28 27.09 -18.07
N ARG A 384 10.09 25.86 -18.62
CA ARG A 384 9.46 24.75 -17.86
C ARG A 384 10.27 24.33 -16.63
N LEU A 385 11.61 24.29 -16.74
CA LEU A 385 12.52 23.94 -15.66
C LEU A 385 12.74 25.05 -14.62
N ALA A 386 12.21 26.25 -14.84
CA ALA A 386 12.22 27.32 -13.85
C ALA A 386 11.19 27.08 -12.73
N ASP A 387 10.13 26.31 -13.01
CA ASP A 387 9.09 25.91 -12.07
C ASP A 387 9.34 24.49 -11.55
N PRO A 388 8.76 24.10 -10.40
CA PRO A 388 8.78 22.72 -9.94
C PRO A 388 8.18 21.75 -10.96
N PHE A 389 8.72 20.54 -11.00
CA PHE A 389 8.35 19.52 -11.97
C PHE A 389 8.36 18.11 -11.39
N THR A 390 7.73 17.18 -12.11
CA THR A 390 7.94 15.73 -11.93
C THR A 390 8.77 15.18 -13.10
N PRO A 391 9.46 14.05 -12.94
CA PRO A 391 10.14 13.35 -14.04
C PRO A 391 9.22 13.09 -15.24
N GLY A 392 7.97 12.67 -14.99
CA GLY A 392 6.98 12.39 -16.02
C GLY A 392 6.57 13.64 -16.81
N GLU A 393 6.29 14.76 -16.11
CA GLU A 393 5.96 16.04 -16.77
C GLU A 393 7.07 16.50 -17.72
N ILE A 394 8.33 16.28 -17.35
CA ILE A 394 9.45 16.65 -18.22
C ILE A 394 9.60 15.70 -19.40
N ALA A 395 9.42 14.40 -19.19
CA ALA A 395 9.47 13.42 -20.29
C ALA A 395 8.38 13.72 -21.35
N VAL A 396 7.15 13.93 -20.89
CA VAL A 396 6.03 14.33 -21.78
C VAL A 396 6.30 15.68 -22.45
N PHE A 397 6.88 16.64 -21.74
CA PHE A 397 7.23 17.95 -22.34
C PHE A 397 8.27 17.81 -23.47
N ILE A 398 9.26 16.91 -23.28
CA ILE A 398 10.28 16.61 -24.29
C ILE A 398 9.63 16.03 -25.55
N ASP A 399 8.77 15.02 -25.37
CA ASP A 399 8.06 14.36 -26.48
C ASP A 399 7.12 15.33 -27.22
N ASN A 400 6.28 16.06 -26.51
CA ASN A 400 5.30 16.99 -27.12
C ASN A 400 5.93 18.17 -27.87
N HIS A 401 7.21 18.42 -27.65
CA HIS A 401 7.93 19.53 -28.31
C HIS A 401 9.06 19.04 -29.23
N ASP A 402 9.16 17.72 -29.48
CA ASP A 402 10.20 17.08 -30.28
C ASP A 402 11.61 17.59 -29.93
N LEU A 403 11.93 17.70 -28.63
CA LEU A 403 13.20 18.26 -28.19
C LEU A 403 14.36 17.29 -28.43
N GLU A 404 15.36 17.74 -29.17
CA GLU A 404 16.57 16.95 -29.43
C GLU A 404 17.48 16.91 -28.18
N LEU A 405 17.70 15.69 -27.66
CA LEU A 405 18.60 15.41 -26.55
C LEU A 405 19.90 14.77 -27.02
N LYS A 406 21.01 15.04 -26.34
CA LYS A 406 22.31 14.36 -26.54
C LYS A 406 22.33 12.93 -25.99
N SER A 407 21.36 12.55 -25.21
CA SER A 407 21.24 11.26 -24.55
C SER A 407 19.80 10.76 -24.64
N THR A 408 19.54 9.55 -24.17
CA THR A 408 18.16 9.05 -24.06
C THR A 408 17.35 9.86 -23.03
N ILE A 409 16.02 9.84 -23.13
CA ILE A 409 15.12 10.48 -22.14
C ILE A 409 15.45 9.98 -20.73
N THR A 410 15.65 8.68 -20.56
CA THR A 410 15.99 8.09 -19.26
C THR A 410 17.30 8.63 -18.68
N GLU A 411 18.35 8.73 -19.49
CA GLU A 411 19.64 9.31 -19.06
C GLU A 411 19.51 10.79 -18.73
N PHE A 412 18.73 11.54 -19.51
CA PHE A 412 18.44 12.94 -19.23
C PHE A 412 17.69 13.13 -17.91
N ILE A 413 16.65 12.34 -17.66
CA ILE A 413 15.88 12.37 -16.40
C ILE A 413 16.78 12.00 -15.21
N ASN A 414 17.65 10.99 -15.34
CA ASN A 414 18.61 10.64 -14.29
C ASN A 414 19.57 11.79 -13.98
N LEU A 415 20.09 12.47 -15.00
CA LEU A 415 20.91 13.66 -14.79
C LEU A 415 20.12 14.79 -14.14
N LEU A 416 18.90 15.05 -14.59
CA LEU A 416 18.02 16.09 -14.09
C LEU A 416 17.72 15.88 -12.59
N VAL A 417 17.29 14.68 -12.20
CA VAL A 417 17.00 14.32 -10.80
C VAL A 417 18.26 14.40 -9.93
N ALA A 418 19.42 13.94 -10.41
CA ALA A 418 20.71 14.05 -9.70
C ALA A 418 21.15 15.51 -9.44
N LYS A 419 20.56 16.49 -10.11
CA LYS A 419 20.88 17.93 -9.96
C LYS A 419 19.74 18.73 -9.35
N ALA A 420 18.62 18.11 -9.07
CA ALA A 420 17.45 18.75 -8.51
C ALA A 420 17.33 18.50 -7.01
N ALA A 421 16.81 19.46 -6.30
CA ALA A 421 16.28 19.26 -4.95
C ALA A 421 14.84 18.78 -5.05
N SER A 422 14.37 18.00 -4.05
CA SER A 422 13.02 17.44 -4.06
C SER A 422 12.32 17.61 -2.71
N TRP A 423 11.00 17.58 -2.75
CA TRP A 423 10.14 17.45 -1.57
C TRP A 423 8.93 16.57 -1.87
N THR A 424 8.29 16.08 -0.82
CA THR A 424 7.04 15.34 -0.92
C THR A 424 5.87 16.30 -0.76
N GLU A 425 4.93 16.27 -1.69
CA GLU A 425 3.64 16.96 -1.56
C GLU A 425 2.67 16.08 -0.79
N ALA A 426 2.00 16.70 0.18
CA ALA A 426 1.01 16.04 1.00
C ALA A 426 -0.08 17.03 1.40
N LYS A 427 -1.29 16.52 1.69
CA LYS A 427 -2.40 17.36 2.13
C LYS A 427 -3.12 16.74 3.30
N PHE A 428 -3.79 17.60 4.08
CA PHE A 428 -4.72 17.16 5.09
C PHE A 428 -5.94 16.53 4.43
N GLY A 429 -6.30 15.32 4.90
CA GLY A 429 -7.51 14.63 4.49
C GLY A 429 -8.42 14.38 5.68
N GLU A 430 -8.32 13.21 6.31
CA GLU A 430 -9.27 12.76 7.31
C GLU A 430 -8.78 12.73 8.77
N GLY A 431 -7.60 13.16 9.14
CA GLY A 431 -7.14 13.16 10.53
C GLY A 431 -6.11 12.06 10.84
N TYR A 432 -5.88 11.76 12.12
CA TYR A 432 -4.62 11.19 12.59
C TYR A 432 -4.84 9.86 13.30
N TRP A 433 -4.18 8.79 12.84
CA TRP A 433 -4.33 7.43 13.36
C TRP A 433 -3.02 6.91 13.93
N ILE A 434 -3.11 5.92 14.81
CA ILE A 434 -1.96 5.22 15.37
C ILE A 434 -1.01 4.70 14.28
N ASP A 435 -1.54 4.13 13.22
CA ASP A 435 -0.76 3.54 12.14
C ASP A 435 0.11 4.57 11.38
N HIS A 436 -0.20 5.87 11.48
CA HIS A 436 0.60 6.92 10.88
C HIS A 436 2.01 7.00 11.47
N TRP A 437 2.19 6.68 12.76
CA TRP A 437 3.50 6.73 13.42
C TRP A 437 4.06 5.36 13.80
N THR A 438 3.21 4.36 13.94
CA THR A 438 3.64 2.97 14.18
C THR A 438 4.55 2.46 13.07
N TYR A 439 4.15 2.65 11.80
CA TYR A 439 4.94 2.21 10.65
C TYR A 439 6.26 2.97 10.48
N ASN A 440 6.38 4.20 11.01
CA ASN A 440 7.66 4.89 11.06
C ASN A 440 8.67 4.14 11.92
N LEU A 441 8.25 3.56 13.05
CA LEU A 441 9.14 2.73 13.87
C LEU A 441 9.48 1.40 13.17
N ASP A 442 8.50 0.77 12.48
CA ASP A 442 8.76 -0.44 11.69
C ASP A 442 9.79 -0.18 10.58
N LEU A 443 9.74 0.99 9.91
CA LEU A 443 10.77 1.40 8.92
C LEU A 443 12.16 1.52 9.55
N ILE A 444 12.25 2.11 10.76
CA ILE A 444 13.52 2.25 11.49
C ILE A 444 14.07 0.87 11.85
N GLU A 445 13.23 -0.03 12.39
CA GLU A 445 13.61 -1.38 12.76
C GLU A 445 14.09 -2.18 11.53
N ASN A 446 13.37 -2.12 10.41
CA ASN A 446 13.76 -2.78 9.17
C ASN A 446 15.08 -2.22 8.60
N TYR A 447 15.31 -0.91 8.70
CA TYR A 447 16.58 -0.32 8.32
C TYR A 447 17.72 -0.84 9.19
N LEU A 448 17.52 -0.87 10.52
CA LEU A 448 18.53 -1.33 11.47
C LEU A 448 18.77 -2.85 11.42
N ALA A 449 17.81 -3.64 10.94
CA ALA A 449 18.01 -5.07 10.68
C ALA A 449 19.04 -5.32 9.55
N LEU A 450 19.19 -4.39 8.61
CA LEU A 450 20.18 -4.46 7.53
C LEU A 450 21.44 -3.63 7.82
N TYR A 451 21.32 -2.52 8.55
CA TYR A 451 22.40 -1.58 8.83
C TYR A 451 22.54 -1.31 10.33
N PRO A 452 22.79 -2.34 11.16
CA PRO A 452 22.84 -2.19 12.62
C PRO A 452 23.92 -1.21 13.09
N GLU A 453 25.05 -1.11 12.38
CA GLU A 453 26.14 -0.18 12.66
C GLU A 453 25.77 1.29 12.44
N LYS A 454 24.69 1.57 11.72
CA LYS A 454 24.24 2.92 11.38
C LYS A 454 23.29 3.55 12.40
N LYS A 455 22.93 2.85 13.49
CA LYS A 455 21.97 3.31 14.49
C LYS A 455 22.27 4.71 15.04
N LYS A 456 23.50 4.96 15.41
CA LYS A 456 23.92 6.25 15.96
C LYS A 456 23.89 7.36 14.90
N GLU A 457 24.38 7.08 13.70
CA GLU A 457 24.36 7.99 12.56
C GLU A 457 22.93 8.38 12.22
N LEU A 458 22.02 7.39 12.07
CA LEU A 458 20.62 7.58 11.72
C LEU A 458 19.87 8.46 12.72
N LEU A 459 20.03 8.17 14.01
CA LEU A 459 19.23 8.81 15.06
C LEU A 459 19.75 10.20 15.46
N PHE A 460 21.09 10.40 15.51
CA PHE A 460 21.68 11.56 16.17
C PHE A 460 22.57 12.42 15.29
N GLU A 461 23.21 11.88 14.24
CA GLU A 461 24.22 12.60 13.47
C GLU A 461 23.64 13.22 12.19
N GLN A 462 22.67 12.57 11.56
CA GLN A 462 21.97 13.11 10.40
C GLN A 462 20.94 14.14 10.85
N SER A 463 21.14 15.42 10.48
CA SER A 463 20.29 16.54 10.91
C SER A 463 19.54 17.19 9.75
N ASP A 464 19.12 16.39 8.77
CA ASP A 464 18.43 16.82 7.56
C ASP A 464 16.93 16.49 7.56
N TYR A 465 16.36 16.14 8.71
CA TYR A 465 14.92 15.93 8.88
C TYR A 465 14.21 17.25 9.18
N THR A 466 13.01 17.39 8.65
CA THR A 466 12.13 18.55 8.86
C THR A 466 10.80 18.17 9.50
N PHE A 467 9.97 19.15 9.85
CA PHE A 467 8.59 18.94 10.24
C PHE A 467 7.65 19.40 9.12
N TYR A 468 6.54 18.68 8.94
CA TYR A 468 5.48 19.10 8.03
C TYR A 468 4.73 20.31 8.60
N ASP A 469 4.48 21.31 7.77
CA ASP A 469 3.77 22.55 8.14
C ASP A 469 2.33 22.50 7.63
N SER A 470 1.39 22.28 8.55
CA SER A 470 -0.03 22.17 8.24
C SER A 470 -0.78 23.49 8.57
N HIS A 471 -1.75 23.85 7.73
CA HIS A 471 -2.71 24.91 8.02
C HIS A 471 -3.90 24.43 8.85
N VAL A 472 -3.96 23.16 9.16
CA VAL A 472 -5.00 22.52 9.96
C VAL A 472 -4.46 22.20 11.34
N LYS A 473 -5.26 22.50 12.38
CA LYS A 473 -4.93 22.23 13.78
C LYS A 473 -6.07 21.59 14.55
N VAL A 474 -5.75 20.86 15.59
CA VAL A 474 -6.72 20.36 16.57
C VAL A 474 -7.06 21.48 17.54
N LYS A 475 -8.35 21.73 17.75
CA LYS A 475 -8.86 22.76 18.66
C LYS A 475 -8.58 22.38 20.13
N PRO A 476 -8.42 23.39 21.02
CA PRO A 476 -8.33 23.13 22.45
C PRO A 476 -9.65 22.57 23.00
N ARG A 477 -9.58 21.87 24.14
CA ARG A 477 -10.74 21.25 24.80
C ARG A 477 -11.87 22.25 25.08
N SER A 478 -11.54 23.49 25.44
CA SER A 478 -12.48 24.57 25.66
C SER A 478 -13.32 24.96 24.42
N GLU A 479 -12.91 24.56 23.22
CA GLU A 479 -13.62 24.85 21.98
C GLU A 479 -14.36 23.65 21.38
N LYS A 480 -13.87 22.44 21.63
CA LYS A 480 -14.39 21.21 21.02
C LYS A 480 -15.32 20.41 21.97
N TYR A 481 -15.37 20.74 23.27
CA TYR A 481 -16.27 20.07 24.20
C TYR A 481 -17.57 20.84 24.29
N LEU A 482 -18.65 20.26 23.74
CA LEU A 482 -19.93 20.93 23.53
C LEU A 482 -21.06 20.16 24.22
N LEU A 483 -22.03 20.89 24.78
CA LEU A 483 -23.21 20.32 25.39
C LEU A 483 -24.30 20.04 24.35
N THR A 484 -24.58 18.74 24.14
CA THR A 484 -25.63 18.24 23.26
C THR A 484 -26.84 17.78 24.08
N GLU A 485 -27.90 17.31 23.41
CA GLU A 485 -29.06 16.71 24.06
C GLU A 485 -28.69 15.46 24.87
N ASN A 486 -27.66 14.74 24.45
CA ASN A 486 -27.14 13.51 25.11
C ASN A 486 -26.03 13.81 26.13
N GLY A 487 -25.83 15.06 26.53
CA GLY A 487 -24.75 15.51 27.40
C GLY A 487 -23.53 16.04 26.66
N PRO A 488 -22.42 16.28 27.38
CA PRO A 488 -21.16 16.70 26.77
C PRO A 488 -20.63 15.73 25.70
N ARG A 489 -20.18 16.23 24.57
CA ARG A 489 -19.57 15.49 23.47
C ARG A 489 -18.39 16.27 22.89
N GLN A 490 -17.47 15.56 22.27
CA GLN A 490 -16.41 16.19 21.47
C GLN A 490 -16.88 16.34 20.01
N TYR A 491 -16.98 17.58 19.52
CA TYR A 491 -17.39 17.87 18.15
C TYR A 491 -16.48 18.89 17.49
N ASN A 492 -16.37 18.78 16.14
CA ASN A 492 -15.64 19.74 15.31
C ASN A 492 -14.23 20.02 15.85
N ALA A 493 -13.51 18.95 16.21
CA ALA A 493 -12.23 19.03 16.88
C ALA A 493 -11.09 19.60 16.01
N VAL A 494 -11.30 19.73 14.70
CA VAL A 494 -10.31 20.21 13.73
C VAL A 494 -10.74 21.56 13.16
N ALA A 495 -9.78 22.46 12.94
CA ALA A 495 -9.99 23.77 12.30
C ALA A 495 -8.90 24.05 11.26
N ALA A 496 -9.30 24.62 10.12
CA ALA A 496 -8.38 25.13 9.10
C ALA A 496 -8.16 26.63 9.29
N ASP A 497 -6.90 27.06 9.23
CA ASP A 497 -6.51 28.48 9.25
C ASP A 497 -6.26 28.96 7.82
N GLN A 498 -7.19 29.78 7.31
CA GLN A 498 -7.14 30.26 5.92
C GLN A 498 -5.92 31.15 5.66
N LYS A 499 -5.50 31.98 6.63
CA LYS A 499 -4.31 32.84 6.47
C LYS A 499 -3.03 32.01 6.37
N LYS A 500 -2.92 30.97 7.19
CA LYS A 500 -1.79 30.04 7.13
C LYS A 500 -1.80 29.25 5.83
N LYS A 501 -2.98 28.84 5.34
CA LYS A 501 -3.14 28.17 4.03
C LYS A 501 -2.60 29.06 2.91
N GLU A 502 -2.98 30.31 2.86
CA GLU A 502 -2.51 31.29 1.87
C GLU A 502 -0.99 31.55 1.99
N LYS A 503 -0.46 31.63 3.23
CA LYS A 503 0.97 31.77 3.49
C LYS A 503 1.77 30.56 2.97
N ILE A 504 1.26 29.34 3.16
CA ILE A 504 1.90 28.10 2.67
C ILE A 504 1.82 28.06 1.14
N ALA A 505 0.66 28.33 0.54
CA ALA A 505 0.45 28.35 -0.89
C ALA A 505 1.33 29.41 -1.62
N GLY A 506 1.67 30.50 -0.95
CA GLY A 506 2.60 31.52 -1.47
C GLY A 506 4.07 31.11 -1.50
N ARG A 507 4.43 29.95 -0.97
CA ARG A 507 5.81 29.45 -0.99
C ARG A 507 6.06 28.66 -2.26
N SER A 508 6.95 29.11 -3.13
CA SER A 508 7.28 28.44 -4.40
C SER A 508 8.11 27.17 -4.23
N LYS A 509 8.79 26.99 -3.09
CA LYS A 509 9.72 25.88 -2.84
C LYS A 509 9.53 25.35 -1.42
N PHE A 510 9.49 24.01 -1.28
CA PHE A 510 9.28 23.35 0.01
C PHE A 510 8.09 23.97 0.78
N PRO A 511 6.89 24.02 0.17
CA PRO A 511 5.77 24.78 0.73
C PRO A 511 5.35 24.26 2.10
N TYR A 512 5.44 22.97 2.31
CA TYR A 512 4.97 22.28 3.52
C TYR A 512 6.08 22.03 4.56
N TYR A 513 7.27 22.62 4.42
CA TYR A 513 8.31 22.50 5.44
C TYR A 513 8.16 23.59 6.49
N LEU A 514 8.19 23.16 7.78
CA LEU A 514 8.05 24.08 8.91
C LEU A 514 9.24 25.05 8.93
N ARG A 515 8.92 26.34 9.11
CA ARG A 515 9.90 27.41 9.07
C ARG A 515 10.06 28.07 10.43
N THR A 516 11.24 28.63 10.63
CA THR A 516 11.52 29.53 11.74
C THR A 516 10.86 30.90 11.53
N GLU A 517 10.82 31.73 12.58
CA GLU A 517 10.37 33.12 12.48
C GLU A 517 11.19 33.93 11.45
N ALA A 518 12.45 33.58 11.24
CA ALA A 518 13.31 34.17 10.22
C ALA A 518 12.96 33.70 8.77
N GLY A 519 12.04 32.73 8.62
CA GLY A 519 11.62 32.17 7.32
C GLY A 519 12.48 31.03 6.81
N GLU A 520 13.49 30.61 7.55
CA GLU A 520 14.36 29.46 7.22
C GLU A 520 13.65 28.14 7.51
N ILE A 521 13.93 27.09 6.74
CA ILE A 521 13.43 25.74 7.03
C ILE A 521 14.14 25.24 8.28
N TYR A 522 13.36 24.80 9.27
CA TYR A 522 13.93 24.17 10.45
C TYR A 522 14.26 22.71 10.18
N THR A 523 15.51 22.33 10.46
CA THR A 523 15.98 20.95 10.32
C THR A 523 16.50 20.42 11.66
N THR A 524 16.37 19.12 11.87
CA THR A 524 16.76 18.43 13.10
C THR A 524 17.12 16.98 12.81
N ASN A 525 17.53 16.21 13.83
CA ASN A 525 17.78 14.78 13.69
C ASN A 525 16.52 13.94 13.96
N LEU A 526 16.58 12.65 13.58
CA LEU A 526 15.45 11.74 13.76
C LEU A 526 15.07 11.54 15.23
N PHE A 527 16.04 11.45 16.12
CA PHE A 527 15.77 11.30 17.56
C PHE A 527 14.90 12.43 18.10
N ASN A 528 15.18 13.68 17.73
CA ASN A 528 14.39 14.83 18.17
C ASN A 528 12.95 14.76 17.67
N LYS A 529 12.72 14.28 16.45
CA LYS A 529 11.37 14.06 15.92
C LYS A 529 10.61 13.00 16.71
N LEU A 530 11.26 11.87 17.00
CA LEU A 530 10.67 10.79 17.80
C LEU A 530 10.38 11.24 19.23
N LEU A 531 11.29 12.00 19.85
CA LEU A 531 11.07 12.59 21.17
C LEU A 531 9.87 13.55 21.17
N THR A 532 9.76 14.39 20.14
CA THR A 532 8.63 15.31 19.97
C THR A 532 7.28 14.54 19.88
N LEU A 533 7.30 13.41 19.17
CA LEU A 533 6.13 12.52 19.09
C LEU A 533 5.78 11.92 20.46
N VAL A 534 6.79 11.42 21.21
CA VAL A 534 6.59 10.89 22.57
C VAL A 534 5.99 11.95 23.49
N LEU A 535 6.49 13.19 23.47
CA LEU A 535 5.98 14.28 24.30
C LEU A 535 4.49 14.55 24.00
N ASN A 536 4.12 14.68 22.74
CA ASN A 536 2.74 14.93 22.32
C ASN A 536 1.79 13.79 22.71
N LYS A 537 2.20 12.55 22.49
CA LYS A 537 1.37 11.37 22.81
C LYS A 537 1.26 11.13 24.31
N ALA A 538 2.34 11.29 25.07
CA ALA A 538 2.32 11.21 26.55
C ALA A 538 1.37 12.24 27.17
N ALA A 539 1.31 13.46 26.60
CA ALA A 539 0.39 14.51 27.04
C ALA A 539 -1.07 14.27 26.58
N SER A 540 -1.34 13.20 25.85
CA SER A 540 -2.67 12.82 25.34
C SER A 540 -3.28 11.62 26.06
N LEU A 541 -2.71 11.15 27.17
CA LEU A 541 -3.32 10.10 27.99
C LEU A 541 -4.70 10.55 28.48
N ASP A 542 -5.64 9.60 28.55
CA ASP A 542 -7.03 9.82 28.94
C ASP A 542 -7.20 10.14 30.44
N PRO A 543 -8.41 10.51 30.91
CA PRO A 543 -8.65 10.88 32.31
C PRO A 543 -8.36 9.80 33.35
N TYR A 544 -8.19 8.56 32.91
CA TYR A 544 -7.84 7.42 33.77
C TYR A 544 -6.37 7.01 33.64
N GLY A 545 -5.60 7.73 32.79
CA GLY A 545 -4.19 7.48 32.55
C GLY A 545 -3.93 6.16 31.84
N MET A 546 -4.86 5.71 31.03
CA MET A 546 -4.81 4.40 30.35
C MET A 546 -4.59 4.55 28.85
N GLY A 547 -5.60 4.95 28.09
CA GLY A 547 -5.56 5.07 26.64
C GLY A 547 -5.10 6.45 26.16
N ILE A 548 -4.70 6.55 24.90
CA ILE A 548 -4.49 7.84 24.22
C ILE A 548 -5.84 8.36 23.70
N GLU A 549 -6.16 9.63 23.97
CA GLU A 549 -7.41 10.26 23.54
C GLU A 549 -7.54 10.35 22.01
N MET A 550 -8.73 10.10 21.52
CA MET A 550 -9.14 10.33 20.13
C MET A 550 -9.53 11.79 19.92
N GLU A 551 -8.58 12.67 19.60
CA GLU A 551 -8.78 14.13 19.61
C GLU A 551 -9.28 14.73 18.30
N ALA A 552 -8.97 14.11 17.18
CA ALA A 552 -9.16 14.69 15.85
C ALA A 552 -10.35 14.10 15.08
N ASN A 553 -11.39 13.70 15.78
CA ASN A 553 -12.60 13.06 15.23
C ASN A 553 -12.34 11.72 14.54
N LYS A 554 -11.28 10.99 14.93
CA LYS A 554 -10.91 9.74 14.29
C LYS A 554 -10.81 8.57 15.26
N PRO A 555 -11.41 7.43 14.91
CA PRO A 555 -11.44 6.23 15.76
C PRO A 555 -10.15 5.40 15.74
N GLY A 556 -9.18 5.72 14.92
CA GLY A 556 -8.01 4.89 14.66
C GLY A 556 -8.21 3.97 13.47
N TRP A 557 -7.69 2.74 13.53
CA TRP A 557 -7.76 1.77 12.42
C TRP A 557 -9.20 1.35 12.07
N TYR A 558 -10.08 1.28 13.06
CA TYR A 558 -11.49 0.88 12.88
C TYR A 558 -12.35 2.06 12.43
N ASP A 559 -12.50 2.23 11.14
CA ASP A 559 -13.28 3.32 10.55
C ASP A 559 -14.76 3.31 10.98
N ALA A 560 -15.31 2.14 11.26
CA ALA A 560 -16.70 2.02 11.67
C ALA A 560 -16.97 2.35 13.15
N LEU A 561 -15.92 2.62 13.95
CA LEU A 561 -16.04 3.22 15.28
C LEU A 561 -16.08 4.75 15.22
N ASN A 562 -16.59 5.31 14.14
CA ASN A 562 -16.58 6.74 13.81
C ASN A 562 -17.29 7.65 14.83
N GLY A 563 -18.12 7.10 15.71
CA GLY A 563 -18.75 7.84 16.81
C GLY A 563 -17.94 7.88 18.10
N LEU A 564 -17.01 6.93 18.28
CA LEU A 564 -16.24 6.77 19.52
C LEU A 564 -15.46 8.05 19.93
N PRO A 565 -14.81 8.79 19.03
CA PRO A 565 -14.17 10.06 19.38
C PRO A 565 -15.16 11.09 19.98
N GLY A 566 -16.40 11.10 19.50
CA GLY A 566 -17.46 12.00 20.00
C GLY A 566 -17.81 11.77 21.46
N ILE A 567 -17.75 10.53 21.92
CA ILE A 567 -18.00 10.12 23.32
C ILE A 567 -16.69 9.99 24.12
N PHE A 568 -15.71 10.84 23.78
CA PHE A 568 -14.41 10.92 24.43
C PHE A 568 -13.59 9.62 24.39
N GLY A 569 -13.65 8.87 23.28
CA GLY A 569 -12.96 7.60 23.14
C GLY A 569 -11.45 7.70 23.33
N SER A 570 -10.86 6.62 23.85
CA SER A 570 -9.41 6.44 23.94
C SER A 570 -9.00 5.03 23.54
N SER A 571 -7.70 4.86 23.18
CA SER A 571 -7.13 3.62 22.70
C SER A 571 -5.89 3.22 23.47
N ILE A 572 -5.92 2.01 24.06
CA ILE A 572 -4.77 1.36 24.70
C ILE A 572 -3.73 0.90 23.66
N ALA A 573 -4.17 0.53 22.49
CA ALA A 573 -3.25 0.15 21.42
C ALA A 573 -2.24 1.27 21.11
N GLU A 574 -2.67 2.54 21.14
CA GLU A 574 -1.77 3.69 21.00
C GLU A 574 -0.81 3.83 22.20
N THR A 575 -1.27 3.54 23.39
CA THR A 575 -0.43 3.54 24.61
C THR A 575 0.66 2.48 24.54
N MET A 576 0.34 1.29 24.02
CA MET A 576 1.30 0.21 23.81
C MET A 576 2.36 0.61 22.78
N GLU A 577 1.96 1.20 21.67
CA GLU A 577 2.93 1.68 20.67
C GLU A 577 3.77 2.85 21.19
N LEU A 578 3.20 3.72 22.03
CA LEU A 578 3.96 4.76 22.71
C LEU A 578 5.00 4.15 23.67
N LEU A 579 4.66 3.07 24.38
CA LEU A 579 5.58 2.33 25.23
C LEU A 579 6.73 1.73 24.40
N ARG A 580 6.40 1.07 23.27
CA ARG A 580 7.40 0.54 22.33
C ARG A 580 8.36 1.62 21.84
N LEU A 581 7.83 2.75 21.39
CA LEU A 581 8.64 3.90 20.93
C LEU A 581 9.49 4.47 22.07
N THR A 582 8.93 4.62 23.26
CA THR A 582 9.65 5.14 24.45
C THR A 582 10.81 4.22 24.80
N ARG A 583 10.62 2.91 24.84
CA ARG A 583 11.69 1.92 25.08
C ARG A 583 12.75 1.96 23.99
N PHE A 584 12.36 2.09 22.72
CA PHE A 584 13.32 2.20 21.60
C PHE A 584 14.24 3.41 21.75
N ILE A 585 13.69 4.61 22.00
CA ILE A 585 14.52 5.82 22.15
C ILE A 585 15.26 5.84 23.50
N TYR A 586 14.72 5.22 24.55
CA TYR A 586 15.42 5.02 25.83
C TYR A 586 16.66 4.14 25.67
N ALA A 587 16.53 3.03 24.94
CA ALA A 587 17.67 2.17 24.60
C ALA A 587 18.72 2.93 23.78
N ALA A 588 18.29 3.71 22.78
CA ALA A 588 19.19 4.50 21.95
C ALA A 588 19.99 5.53 22.74
N VAL A 589 19.35 6.30 23.65
CA VAL A 589 20.09 7.26 24.49
C VAL A 589 20.93 6.58 25.57
N SER A 590 20.65 5.33 25.92
CA SER A 590 21.44 4.57 26.89
C SER A 590 22.82 4.15 26.33
N GLU A 591 22.97 4.15 25.02
CA GLU A 591 24.23 3.87 24.31
C GLU A 591 25.14 5.13 24.21
N ILE A 592 24.65 6.32 24.62
CA ILE A 592 25.33 7.58 24.51
C ILE A 592 25.84 8.03 25.90
N ASP A 593 26.98 8.73 25.93
CA ASP A 593 27.51 9.33 27.14
C ASP A 593 26.47 10.27 27.78
N LEU A 594 26.24 10.09 29.08
CA LEU A 594 25.25 10.83 29.86
C LEU A 594 25.56 12.34 29.99
N ASP A 595 26.81 12.72 29.80
CA ASP A 595 27.25 14.11 29.90
C ASP A 595 27.18 14.84 28.54
N LYS A 596 26.78 14.14 27.45
CA LYS A 596 26.48 14.79 26.17
C LYS A 596 25.17 15.56 26.25
N GLU A 597 25.08 16.57 25.40
CA GLU A 597 23.90 17.41 25.21
C GLU A 597 23.37 17.28 23.77
N LEU A 598 22.06 17.34 23.62
CA LEU A 598 21.37 17.41 22.35
C LEU A 598 20.75 18.80 22.16
N LYS A 599 20.78 19.29 20.95
CA LYS A 599 20.11 20.53 20.56
C LYS A 599 18.63 20.26 20.32
N LEU A 600 17.76 20.95 21.04
CA LEU A 600 16.31 20.92 20.84
C LEU A 600 15.80 22.31 20.55
N ALA A 601 14.83 22.47 19.65
CA ALA A 601 14.09 23.73 19.53
C ALA A 601 13.55 24.15 20.90
N VAL A 602 13.65 25.44 21.22
CA VAL A 602 13.28 25.98 22.54
C VAL A 602 11.85 25.61 22.93
N GLU A 603 10.93 25.52 21.97
CA GLU A 603 9.55 25.13 22.20
C GLU A 603 9.46 23.68 22.67
N ILE A 604 10.22 22.77 22.04
CA ILE A 604 10.25 21.35 22.38
C ILE A 604 10.94 21.16 23.73
N SER A 605 12.03 21.89 24.01
CA SER A 605 12.73 21.89 25.28
C SER A 605 11.81 22.32 26.43
N ASN A 606 11.06 23.40 26.25
CA ASN A 606 10.06 23.87 27.23
C ASN A 606 8.92 22.87 27.44
N PHE A 607 8.46 22.22 26.38
CA PHE A 607 7.44 21.19 26.48
C PHE A 607 7.93 19.98 27.29
N LEU A 608 9.16 19.53 27.05
CA LEU A 608 9.82 18.50 27.85
C LEU A 608 9.89 18.90 29.32
N ASP A 609 10.32 20.14 29.63
CA ASP A 609 10.49 20.63 31.01
C ASP A 609 9.18 20.68 31.77
N ASN A 610 8.13 21.20 31.12
CA ASN A 610 6.80 21.29 31.74
C ASN A 610 6.20 19.91 32.03
N LEU A 611 6.36 18.94 31.11
CA LEU A 611 5.89 17.57 31.32
C LEU A 611 6.75 16.83 32.37
N ASP A 612 8.07 17.01 32.41
CA ASP A 612 8.93 16.38 33.41
C ASP A 612 8.62 16.90 34.83
N HIS A 613 8.33 18.19 34.95
CA HIS A 613 7.86 18.82 36.18
C HIS A 613 6.50 18.24 36.61
N LEU A 614 5.54 18.18 35.70
CA LEU A 614 4.22 17.62 35.96
C LEU A 614 4.30 16.16 36.46
N LEU A 615 5.10 15.33 35.81
CA LEU A 615 5.33 13.93 36.17
C LEU A 615 6.02 13.78 37.54
N THR A 616 6.69 14.84 38.04
CA THR A 616 7.31 14.83 39.36
C THR A 616 6.31 15.24 40.45
N GLU A 617 5.41 16.16 40.15
CA GLU A 617 4.44 16.71 41.13
C GLU A 617 3.18 15.88 41.29
N VAL A 618 2.66 15.34 40.17
CA VAL A 618 1.42 14.57 40.16
C VAL A 618 1.71 13.10 40.53
N LYS A 619 1.04 12.60 41.57
CA LYS A 619 1.16 11.20 41.99
C LYS A 619 0.57 10.26 40.93
N SER A 620 1.05 9.00 40.93
CA SER A 620 0.66 7.99 39.95
C SER A 620 -0.82 7.61 39.98
N ASP A 621 -1.56 7.92 41.05
CA ASP A 621 -3.00 7.68 41.21
C ASP A 621 -3.88 8.93 40.93
N GLN A 622 -3.28 10.04 40.53
CA GLN A 622 -3.96 11.30 40.22
C GLN A 622 -4.10 11.49 38.70
N ASP A 623 -4.59 10.50 38.01
CA ASP A 623 -4.63 10.49 36.53
C ASP A 623 -5.50 11.59 35.92
N PHE A 624 -6.64 11.94 36.54
CA PHE A 624 -7.47 13.06 36.09
C PHE A 624 -6.75 14.39 36.17
N LEU A 625 -5.97 14.64 37.26
CA LEU A 625 -5.18 15.85 37.37
C LEU A 625 -4.06 15.89 36.32
N TYR A 626 -3.39 14.76 36.09
CA TYR A 626 -2.42 14.64 35.01
C TYR A 626 -3.04 14.96 33.66
N TRP A 627 -4.17 14.33 33.29
CA TRP A 627 -4.92 14.57 32.08
C TRP A 627 -5.25 16.06 31.86
N GLN A 628 -5.72 16.72 32.93
CA GLN A 628 -6.10 18.13 32.87
C GLN A 628 -4.89 19.03 32.60
N GLN A 629 -3.80 18.87 33.34
CA GLN A 629 -2.61 19.72 33.26
C GLN A 629 -1.76 19.40 32.04
N ALA A 630 -1.55 18.13 31.71
CA ALA A 630 -0.82 17.70 30.50
C ALA A 630 -1.54 18.20 29.24
N GLY A 631 -2.87 18.12 29.22
CA GLY A 631 -3.67 18.68 28.12
C GLY A 631 -3.47 20.18 27.92
N GLN A 632 -3.46 20.96 29.00
CA GLN A 632 -3.19 22.39 28.93
C GLN A 632 -1.76 22.67 28.41
N ILE A 633 -0.74 22.01 28.96
CA ILE A 633 0.66 22.13 28.50
C ILE A 633 0.78 21.82 27.01
N LYS A 634 0.12 20.76 26.54
CA LYS A 634 0.07 20.37 25.12
C LYS A 634 -0.60 21.41 24.23
N GLU A 635 -1.74 21.95 24.66
CA GLU A 635 -2.47 22.98 23.92
C GLU A 635 -1.67 24.28 23.77
N GLU A 636 -0.99 24.72 24.83
CA GLU A 636 -0.06 25.86 24.81
C GLU A 636 1.12 25.62 23.86
N TYR A 637 1.74 24.44 23.91
CA TYR A 637 2.80 24.06 22.98
C TYR A 637 2.32 24.05 21.52
N ARG A 638 1.17 23.44 21.24
CA ARG A 638 0.61 23.38 19.88
C ARG A 638 0.34 24.77 19.29
N GLU A 639 -0.17 25.70 20.06
CA GLU A 639 -0.40 27.07 19.61
C GLU A 639 0.92 27.77 19.25
N GLN A 640 1.99 27.53 20.02
CA GLN A 640 3.33 28.08 19.74
C GLN A 640 3.88 27.56 18.42
N VAL A 641 3.94 26.22 18.24
CA VAL A 641 4.56 25.61 17.06
C VAL A 641 3.72 25.73 15.80
N PHE A 642 2.40 25.97 15.91
CA PHE A 642 1.52 26.20 14.78
C PHE A 642 1.93 27.42 13.94
N SER A 643 2.44 28.46 14.57
CA SER A 643 2.88 29.69 13.87
C SER A 643 4.26 29.57 13.23
N GLY A 644 5.04 28.54 13.56
CA GLY A 644 6.43 28.32 13.22
C GLY A 644 7.30 28.23 14.48
N LEU A 645 8.57 27.91 14.33
CA LEU A 645 9.53 27.83 15.43
C LEU A 645 10.33 29.14 15.54
N LYS A 646 10.78 29.50 16.72
CA LYS A 646 11.66 30.66 16.90
C LYS A 646 13.00 30.51 16.19
N GLY A 647 13.47 29.26 16.05
CA GLY A 647 14.77 28.95 15.44
C GLY A 647 15.94 28.93 16.44
N SER A 648 15.69 29.29 17.72
CA SER A 648 16.64 29.10 18.78
C SER A 648 16.57 27.68 19.34
N GLU A 649 17.71 27.16 19.79
CA GLU A 649 17.84 25.80 20.34
C GLU A 649 18.46 25.83 21.74
N ASP A 650 17.95 24.97 22.60
CA ASP A 650 18.52 24.70 23.91
C ASP A 650 19.40 23.45 23.89
N LEU A 651 20.43 23.45 24.71
CA LEU A 651 21.26 22.28 24.99
C LEU A 651 20.63 21.48 26.14
N VAL A 652 20.14 20.28 25.83
CA VAL A 652 19.48 19.41 26.81
C VAL A 652 20.34 18.17 27.05
N SER A 653 20.72 17.92 28.32
CA SER A 653 21.58 16.78 28.65
C SER A 653 20.86 15.44 28.42
N ILE A 654 21.60 14.45 27.95
CA ILE A 654 21.13 13.06 27.78
C ILE A 654 20.60 12.52 29.12
N ARG A 655 21.21 12.83 30.21
CA ARG A 655 20.79 12.46 31.58
C ARG A 655 19.35 12.92 31.89
N LYS A 656 19.00 14.15 31.50
CA LYS A 656 17.64 14.70 31.67
C LYS A 656 16.64 13.99 30.84
N ILE A 657 16.94 13.79 29.53
CA ILE A 657 16.07 13.07 28.61
C ILE A 657 15.81 11.64 29.09
N LYS A 658 16.89 10.94 29.47
CA LYS A 658 16.78 9.56 29.99
C LYS A 658 15.90 9.47 31.25
N LYS A 659 16.03 10.43 32.18
CA LYS A 659 15.21 10.50 33.39
C LYS A 659 13.74 10.72 33.07
N PHE A 660 13.43 11.60 32.10
CA PHE A 660 12.08 11.84 31.63
C PHE A 660 11.47 10.59 30.99
N LEU A 661 12.20 9.94 30.06
CA LEU A 661 11.75 8.72 29.39
C LEU A 661 11.43 7.61 30.38
N ASN A 662 12.24 7.43 31.42
CA ASN A 662 12.01 6.44 32.47
C ASN A 662 10.70 6.70 33.24
N LYS A 663 10.35 7.98 33.51
CA LYS A 663 9.08 8.33 34.16
C LYS A 663 7.88 8.03 33.27
N ILE A 664 8.00 8.34 31.97
CA ILE A 664 6.94 8.04 30.97
C ILE A 664 6.77 6.53 30.84
N GLU A 665 7.87 5.77 30.67
CA GLU A 665 7.84 4.32 30.59
C GLU A 665 7.06 3.70 31.75
N ALA A 666 7.41 4.07 32.99
CA ALA A 666 6.73 3.58 34.19
C ALA A 666 5.22 3.91 34.20
N LYS A 667 4.83 5.10 33.70
CA LYS A 667 3.42 5.49 33.60
C LYS A 667 2.69 4.65 32.54
N LEU A 668 3.30 4.41 31.40
CA LEU A 668 2.74 3.61 30.32
C LEU A 668 2.65 2.12 30.70
N GLU A 669 3.64 1.55 31.36
CA GLU A 669 3.60 0.19 31.88
C GLU A 669 2.42 -0.03 32.84
N ARG A 670 2.22 0.96 33.74
CA ARG A 670 1.04 0.94 34.62
C ARG A 670 -0.27 0.95 33.83
N ALA A 671 -0.36 1.79 32.80
CA ALA A 671 -1.53 1.87 31.94
C ALA A 671 -1.82 0.53 31.24
N VAL A 672 -0.82 -0.07 30.61
CA VAL A 672 -0.93 -1.38 29.95
C VAL A 672 -1.33 -2.47 30.93
N LYS A 673 -0.74 -2.47 32.13
CA LYS A 673 -1.12 -3.44 33.17
C LYS A 673 -2.58 -3.29 33.61
N LEU A 674 -3.10 -2.07 33.76
CA LEU A 674 -4.49 -1.81 34.16
C LEU A 674 -5.49 -2.20 33.04
N ALA A 675 -5.07 -2.23 31.78
CA ALA A 675 -5.91 -2.63 30.66
C ALA A 675 -6.02 -4.15 30.49
N ARG A 676 -5.20 -4.93 31.22
CA ARG A 676 -5.25 -6.40 31.18
C ARG A 676 -6.37 -6.92 32.09
N GLU A 677 -7.29 -7.65 31.51
CA GLU A 677 -8.46 -8.21 32.17
C GLU A 677 -8.14 -9.56 32.88
N GLU A 678 -9.10 -10.05 33.66
CA GLU A 678 -8.94 -11.33 34.41
C GLU A 678 -8.77 -12.55 33.49
N ASP A 679 -9.33 -12.52 32.26
CA ASP A 679 -9.17 -13.55 31.23
C ASP A 679 -7.84 -13.50 30.50
N GLY A 680 -7.00 -12.52 30.81
CA GLY A 680 -5.67 -12.32 30.25
C GLY A 680 -5.66 -11.47 28.97
N LEU A 681 -6.81 -11.09 28.41
CA LEU A 681 -6.90 -10.20 27.25
C LEU A 681 -6.72 -8.73 27.65
N TYR A 682 -6.37 -7.90 26.67
CA TYR A 682 -6.32 -6.45 26.85
C TYR A 682 -7.61 -5.81 26.30
N THR A 683 -8.20 -4.92 27.10
CA THR A 683 -9.24 -4.00 26.60
C THR A 683 -8.59 -2.97 25.69
N MET A 684 -9.11 -2.78 24.47
CA MET A 684 -8.55 -1.83 23.52
C MET A 684 -9.11 -0.44 23.68
N TYR A 685 -10.44 -0.32 23.70
CA TYR A 685 -11.14 0.95 23.67
C TYR A 685 -11.92 1.23 24.93
N TYR A 686 -11.86 2.49 25.34
CA TYR A 686 -12.70 3.06 26.38
C TYR A 686 -13.47 4.23 25.83
N SER A 687 -14.68 4.44 26.32
CA SER A 687 -15.46 5.66 26.17
C SER A 687 -15.73 6.28 27.55
N TYR A 688 -16.04 7.57 27.58
CA TYR A 688 -16.18 8.32 28.82
C TYR A 688 -17.48 9.12 28.84
N GLN A 689 -18.32 8.87 29.83
CA GLN A 689 -19.50 9.67 30.09
C GLN A 689 -19.15 10.80 31.06
N ALA A 690 -19.36 12.05 30.64
CA ALA A 690 -19.19 13.20 31.52
C ALA A 690 -20.29 13.20 32.59
N GLU A 691 -19.96 12.95 33.85
CA GLU A 691 -20.88 12.99 35.01
C GLU A 691 -21.03 14.39 35.58
N GLU A 692 -19.93 15.16 35.64
CA GLU A 692 -19.92 16.51 36.14
C GLU A 692 -19.21 17.44 35.16
N TYR A 693 -19.82 18.58 34.84
CA TYR A 693 -19.26 19.58 33.94
C TYR A 693 -19.73 20.99 34.29
N GLU A 694 -18.95 21.97 33.86
CA GLU A 694 -19.19 23.38 34.03
C GLU A 694 -19.44 24.02 32.65
N LYS A 695 -20.49 24.90 32.56
CA LYS A 695 -20.75 25.68 31.35
C LYS A 695 -19.82 26.89 31.32
N LEU A 696 -19.11 27.07 30.19
CA LEU A 696 -18.12 28.14 30.04
C LEU A 696 -18.73 29.49 29.67
N GLY A 697 -20.09 29.59 29.53
CA GLY A 697 -20.79 30.83 29.18
C GLY A 697 -20.56 31.30 27.74
N ALA A 698 -19.99 30.45 26.89
CA ALA A 698 -19.73 30.69 25.45
C ALA A 698 -20.37 29.60 24.60
N LYS A 699 -20.76 29.96 23.36
CA LYS A 699 -21.32 29.01 22.39
C LYS A 699 -20.37 28.77 21.24
N SER A 700 -20.49 27.57 20.63
CA SER A 700 -19.86 27.25 19.36
C SER A 700 -20.54 27.92 18.17
N GLU A 701 -19.96 27.82 16.97
CA GLU A 701 -20.59 28.31 15.72
C GLU A 701 -21.94 27.62 15.45
N SER A 702 -22.09 26.36 15.87
CA SER A 702 -23.36 25.60 15.79
C SER A 702 -24.38 25.97 16.87
N GLY A 703 -24.09 26.93 17.76
CA GLY A 703 -24.98 27.40 18.81
C GLY A 703 -24.99 26.54 20.08
N LEU A 704 -24.21 25.45 20.17
CA LEU A 704 -24.09 24.59 21.36
C LEU A 704 -23.23 25.26 22.44
N GLU A 705 -23.58 25.07 23.72
CA GLU A 705 -22.81 25.60 24.85
C GLU A 705 -21.50 24.89 24.99
N LYS A 706 -20.40 25.61 25.18
CA LYS A 706 -19.08 25.09 25.50
C LYS A 706 -19.02 24.69 26.97
N VAL A 707 -18.38 23.54 27.26
CA VAL A 707 -18.27 23.00 28.62
C VAL A 707 -16.86 22.59 28.98
N ALA A 708 -16.58 22.59 30.29
CA ALA A 708 -15.40 21.95 30.87
C ALA A 708 -15.84 20.75 31.72
N VAL A 709 -15.37 19.57 31.40
CA VAL A 709 -15.70 18.35 32.16
C VAL A 709 -14.88 18.30 33.41
N LYS A 710 -15.50 17.94 34.55
CA LYS A 710 -14.90 17.85 35.90
C LYS A 710 -14.79 16.39 36.37
N LYS A 711 -15.64 15.52 35.87
CA LYS A 711 -15.63 14.09 36.23
C LYS A 711 -16.17 13.25 35.10
N PHE A 712 -15.48 12.13 34.86
CA PHE A 712 -15.88 11.12 33.90
C PHE A 712 -16.20 9.79 34.59
N LYS A 713 -17.09 9.04 33.97
CA LYS A 713 -17.29 7.62 34.21
C LYS A 713 -16.80 6.84 32.99
N GLN A 714 -15.88 5.92 33.25
CA GLN A 714 -15.31 5.06 32.19
C GLN A 714 -16.28 3.92 31.84
N HIS A 715 -16.37 3.63 30.54
CA HIS A 715 -16.99 2.44 29.99
C HIS A 715 -15.98 1.74 29.07
N LYS A 716 -15.83 0.41 29.22
CA LYS A 716 -14.93 -0.40 28.38
C LYS A 716 -15.73 -1.12 27.31
N LEU A 717 -15.19 -1.16 26.09
CA LEU A 717 -15.75 -1.91 24.99
C LEU A 717 -15.31 -3.39 25.05
N PRO A 718 -16.00 -4.32 24.34
CA PRO A 718 -15.57 -5.71 24.17
C PRO A 718 -14.13 -5.82 23.64
N PRO A 719 -13.48 -6.98 23.73
CA PRO A 719 -12.11 -7.14 23.27
C PRO A 719 -11.99 -6.98 21.73
N PHE A 720 -10.87 -6.40 21.32
CA PHE A 720 -10.46 -6.23 19.93
C PHE A 720 -9.12 -6.94 19.70
N LEU A 721 -8.96 -7.57 18.54
CA LEU A 721 -7.73 -8.31 18.21
C LEU A 721 -6.50 -7.39 18.18
N GLU A 722 -6.66 -6.15 17.74
CA GLU A 722 -5.56 -5.20 17.67
C GLU A 722 -4.90 -4.93 19.03
N ALA A 723 -5.65 -4.87 20.12
CA ALA A 723 -5.05 -4.73 21.46
C ALA A 723 -4.11 -5.89 21.78
N GLN A 724 -4.46 -7.10 21.36
CA GLN A 724 -3.64 -8.29 21.60
C GLN A 724 -2.36 -8.24 20.72
N VAL A 725 -2.50 -7.80 19.47
CA VAL A 725 -1.38 -7.55 18.56
C VAL A 725 -0.40 -6.53 19.15
N ARG A 726 -0.91 -5.38 19.62
CA ARG A 726 -0.07 -4.32 20.21
C ARG A 726 0.50 -4.73 21.56
N GLY A 727 -0.27 -5.53 22.33
CA GLY A 727 0.19 -6.11 23.58
C GLY A 727 1.41 -7.00 23.38
N MET A 728 1.39 -7.89 22.38
CA MET A 728 2.52 -8.76 22.05
C MET A 728 3.79 -7.96 21.69
N LYS A 729 3.67 -6.78 21.07
CA LYS A 729 4.83 -5.93 20.75
C LYS A 729 5.57 -5.36 21.96
N VAL A 730 4.93 -5.32 23.12
CA VAL A 730 5.50 -4.73 24.34
C VAL A 730 5.77 -5.75 25.43
N LEU A 731 5.42 -7.02 25.22
CA LEU A 731 5.82 -8.11 26.12
C LEU A 731 7.30 -8.44 25.91
N GLU A 732 8.01 -8.68 27.00
CA GLU A 732 9.45 -9.00 27.02
C GLU A 732 9.71 -10.51 27.23
N ASP A 733 8.73 -11.22 27.79
CA ASP A 733 8.83 -12.66 28.08
C ASP A 733 7.96 -13.46 27.11
N GLN A 734 8.58 -14.42 26.41
CA GLN A 734 7.88 -15.35 25.52
C GLN A 734 6.75 -16.12 26.22
N LYS A 735 6.90 -16.41 27.52
CA LYS A 735 5.84 -17.09 28.30
C LYS A 735 4.61 -16.21 28.46
N GLU A 736 4.79 -14.90 28.62
CA GLU A 736 3.65 -13.96 28.69
C GLU A 736 2.97 -13.84 27.32
N ALA A 737 3.75 -13.82 26.22
CA ALA A 737 3.21 -13.86 24.86
C ALA A 737 2.43 -15.16 24.61
N GLN A 738 2.97 -16.31 25.06
CA GLN A 738 2.29 -17.61 25.00
C GLN A 738 0.96 -17.59 25.76
N ALA A 739 0.96 -17.09 27.00
CA ALA A 739 -0.25 -17.00 27.81
C ALA A 739 -1.31 -16.09 27.18
N LEU A 740 -0.88 -14.98 26.54
CA LEU A 740 -1.79 -14.11 25.78
C LEU A 740 -2.37 -14.82 24.55
N ALA A 741 -1.54 -15.54 23.79
CA ALA A 741 -2.00 -16.32 22.64
C ALA A 741 -3.03 -17.39 23.04
N GLU A 742 -2.80 -18.08 24.16
CA GLU A 742 -3.75 -19.05 24.74
C GLU A 742 -5.08 -18.40 25.16
N SER A 743 -5.03 -17.19 25.77
CA SER A 743 -6.22 -16.42 26.12
C SER A 743 -7.01 -16.00 24.88
N VAL A 744 -6.34 -15.54 23.82
CA VAL A 744 -6.98 -15.20 22.53
C VAL A 744 -7.68 -16.42 21.93
N LYS A 745 -7.02 -17.57 21.91
CA LYS A 745 -7.54 -18.83 21.35
C LYS A 745 -8.71 -19.42 22.17
N ALA A 746 -8.73 -19.17 23.48
CA ALA A 746 -9.80 -19.60 24.37
C ALA A 746 -11.02 -18.65 24.39
N GLY A 747 -10.83 -17.39 23.99
CA GLY A 747 -11.80 -16.31 24.07
C GLY A 747 -12.67 -16.14 22.82
N GLU A 748 -13.49 -15.09 22.85
CA GLU A 748 -14.43 -14.78 21.76
C GLU A 748 -13.76 -14.24 20.48
N LEU A 749 -12.47 -13.91 20.54
CA LEU A 749 -11.70 -13.47 19.36
C LEU A 749 -11.31 -14.63 18.44
N TYR A 750 -11.49 -15.86 18.83
CA TYR A 750 -11.20 -17.02 18.00
C TYR A 750 -12.47 -17.67 17.45
N ASP A 751 -12.53 -17.81 16.13
CA ASP A 751 -13.60 -18.54 15.46
C ASP A 751 -13.26 -20.04 15.38
N GLN A 752 -13.78 -20.81 16.32
CA GLN A 752 -13.48 -22.24 16.43
C GLN A 752 -13.92 -23.06 15.21
N LYS A 753 -14.95 -22.58 14.48
CA LYS A 753 -15.43 -23.27 13.28
C LYS A 753 -14.47 -23.10 12.10
N LEU A 754 -13.91 -21.89 11.97
CA LEU A 754 -13.02 -21.54 10.86
C LEU A 754 -11.53 -21.75 11.22
N GLY A 755 -11.19 -21.82 12.50
CA GLY A 755 -9.79 -21.83 12.94
C GLY A 755 -9.08 -20.48 12.76
N MET A 756 -9.85 -19.37 12.70
CA MET A 756 -9.38 -18.04 12.35
C MET A 756 -9.68 -17.03 13.47
N TYR A 757 -9.07 -15.83 13.40
CA TYR A 757 -9.18 -14.81 14.43
C TYR A 757 -10.11 -13.66 14.01
N ARG A 758 -11.12 -13.39 14.85
CA ARG A 758 -12.09 -12.31 14.63
C ARG A 758 -11.50 -10.97 14.98
N VAL A 759 -11.93 -9.94 14.25
CA VAL A 759 -11.47 -8.57 14.42
C VAL A 759 -11.84 -7.99 15.80
N ASN A 760 -13.00 -8.34 16.34
CA ASN A 760 -13.50 -7.96 17.67
C ASN A 760 -14.52 -8.95 18.22
N GLY A 761 -14.83 -8.81 19.50
CA GLY A 761 -15.94 -9.47 20.19
C GLY A 761 -17.31 -8.91 19.82
N ASP A 762 -18.36 -9.44 20.43
CA ASP A 762 -19.75 -9.06 20.13
C ASP A 762 -20.09 -7.63 20.60
N LEU A 763 -20.50 -6.77 19.66
CA LEU A 763 -20.86 -5.38 19.90
C LEU A 763 -22.37 -5.16 20.19
N LYS A 764 -23.18 -6.22 20.30
CA LYS A 764 -24.65 -6.09 20.37
C LYS A 764 -25.17 -5.30 21.58
N GLU A 765 -24.45 -5.31 22.69
CA GLU A 765 -24.83 -4.57 23.91
C GLU A 765 -24.32 -3.12 23.93
N GLU A 766 -23.47 -2.74 22.94
CA GLU A 766 -22.93 -1.40 22.87
C GLU A 766 -23.94 -0.38 22.34
N SER A 767 -23.73 0.90 22.70
CA SER A 767 -24.51 2.01 22.17
C SER A 767 -24.24 2.23 20.67
N TYR A 768 -25.25 2.63 19.92
CA TYR A 768 -25.04 3.08 18.53
C TYR A 768 -24.17 4.34 18.42
N GLU A 769 -23.94 5.05 19.53
CA GLU A 769 -23.02 6.19 19.56
C GLU A 769 -21.55 5.81 19.33
N ILE A 770 -21.17 4.53 19.44
CA ILE A 770 -19.80 4.11 19.09
C ILE A 770 -19.55 4.17 17.58
N GLY A 771 -20.58 4.12 16.75
CA GLY A 771 -20.49 4.24 15.31
C GLY A 771 -21.11 3.09 14.51
N ARG A 772 -20.81 3.06 13.22
CA ARG A 772 -21.39 2.10 12.24
C ARG A 772 -21.13 0.64 12.60
N ALA A 773 -20.03 0.31 13.27
CA ALA A 773 -19.70 -1.06 13.66
C ALA A 773 -20.86 -1.74 14.40
N ARG A 774 -21.57 -1.00 15.28
CA ARG A 774 -22.74 -1.49 16.00
C ARG A 774 -23.91 -1.82 15.08
N ALA A 775 -24.05 -1.16 13.95
CA ALA A 775 -25.13 -1.36 12.98
C ALA A 775 -24.88 -2.53 12.03
N PHE A 776 -23.66 -3.00 11.88
CA PHE A 776 -23.37 -4.17 11.06
C PHE A 776 -23.88 -5.46 11.71
N SER A 777 -24.32 -6.41 10.89
CA SER A 777 -24.70 -7.73 11.37
C SER A 777 -23.48 -8.45 12.00
N PRO A 778 -23.65 -9.22 13.07
CA PRO A 778 -22.55 -10.02 13.63
C PRO A 778 -21.89 -10.88 12.57
N GLY A 779 -20.56 -10.99 12.60
CA GLY A 779 -19.75 -11.71 11.63
C GLY A 779 -19.53 -11.00 10.29
N TRP A 780 -19.99 -9.76 10.15
CA TRP A 780 -19.90 -8.96 8.94
C TRP A 780 -19.14 -7.65 9.16
N LEU A 781 -18.26 -7.28 8.20
CA LEU A 781 -17.44 -6.07 8.27
C LEU A 781 -16.75 -5.93 9.65
N GLU A 782 -16.73 -4.74 10.24
CA GLU A 782 -16.07 -4.48 11.52
C GLU A 782 -16.89 -4.93 12.76
N ASN A 783 -17.72 -5.94 12.63
CA ASN A 783 -18.49 -6.52 13.74
C ASN A 783 -18.30 -8.04 13.81
N GLY A 784 -17.19 -8.48 14.38
CA GLY A 784 -16.88 -9.89 14.63
C GLY A 784 -16.60 -10.73 13.37
N SER A 785 -16.30 -10.12 12.22
CA SER A 785 -15.79 -10.81 11.04
C SER A 785 -14.31 -11.17 11.19
N ILE A 786 -13.76 -11.90 10.20
CA ILE A 786 -12.32 -12.09 10.06
C ILE A 786 -11.81 -11.00 9.11
N TRP A 787 -11.11 -10.00 9.62
CA TRP A 787 -10.41 -9.03 8.80
C TRP A 787 -9.01 -9.54 8.51
N LEU A 788 -8.78 -9.93 7.26
CA LEU A 788 -7.54 -10.58 6.86
C LEU A 788 -6.29 -9.76 7.23
N HIS A 789 -6.33 -8.43 7.07
CA HIS A 789 -5.24 -7.57 7.46
C HIS A 789 -4.94 -7.63 8.97
N MET A 790 -5.97 -7.57 9.82
CA MET A 790 -5.77 -7.63 11.28
C MET A 790 -5.36 -9.02 11.74
N GLU A 791 -5.89 -10.07 11.12
CA GLU A 791 -5.48 -11.44 11.36
C GLU A 791 -4.00 -11.64 11.01
N TYR A 792 -3.55 -11.13 9.84
CA TYR A 792 -2.14 -11.21 9.45
C TYR A 792 -1.22 -10.40 10.38
N LYS A 793 -1.67 -9.26 10.91
CA LYS A 793 -0.94 -8.56 11.98
C LYS A 793 -0.75 -9.46 13.21
N TYR A 794 -1.78 -10.22 13.60
CA TYR A 794 -1.70 -11.14 14.73
C TYR A 794 -0.73 -12.29 14.46
N LEU A 795 -0.81 -12.91 13.27
CA LEU A 795 0.14 -13.96 12.85
C LEU A 795 1.57 -13.45 12.84
N LEU A 796 1.78 -12.23 12.34
CA LEU A 796 3.09 -11.59 12.34
C LEU A 796 3.67 -11.44 13.75
N GLU A 797 2.84 -11.11 14.73
CA GLU A 797 3.32 -11.00 16.12
C GLU A 797 3.57 -12.37 16.77
N LEU A 798 2.86 -13.43 16.38
CA LEU A 798 3.19 -14.79 16.83
C LEU A 798 4.63 -15.15 16.44
N ILE A 799 4.99 -15.03 15.16
CA ILE A 799 6.34 -15.36 14.69
C ILE A 799 7.40 -14.41 15.27
N LYS A 800 7.11 -13.11 15.43
CA LYS A 800 8.03 -12.13 16.04
C LYS A 800 8.35 -12.42 17.51
N ASN A 801 7.41 -13.00 18.24
CA ASN A 801 7.56 -13.38 19.65
C ASN A 801 8.11 -14.80 19.82
N GLY A 802 8.52 -15.47 18.74
CA GLY A 802 9.08 -16.84 18.81
C GLY A 802 8.04 -17.92 19.05
N LEU A 803 6.74 -17.63 18.87
CA LEU A 803 5.65 -18.60 18.95
C LEU A 803 5.46 -19.29 17.60
N ILE A 804 6.51 -19.97 17.14
CA ILE A 804 6.60 -20.47 15.77
C ILE A 804 5.64 -21.64 15.52
N GLU A 805 5.44 -22.51 16.50
CA GLU A 805 4.50 -23.62 16.40
C GLU A 805 3.06 -23.13 16.30
N GLU A 806 2.67 -22.15 17.13
CA GLU A 806 1.36 -21.50 17.11
C GLU A 806 1.13 -20.76 15.78
N TYR A 807 2.18 -20.09 15.28
CA TYR A 807 2.15 -19.43 13.99
C TYR A 807 1.80 -20.42 12.88
N TYR A 808 2.51 -21.54 12.76
CA TYR A 808 2.24 -22.51 11.69
C TYR A 808 0.90 -23.24 11.86
N GLN A 809 0.46 -23.48 13.09
CA GLN A 809 -0.90 -24.00 13.33
C GLN A 809 -1.98 -23.03 12.83
N ALA A 810 -1.79 -21.72 13.03
CA ALA A 810 -2.73 -20.70 12.57
C ALA A 810 -2.65 -20.48 11.05
N VAL A 811 -1.45 -20.54 10.48
CA VAL A 811 -1.18 -20.35 9.04
C VAL A 811 -2.00 -21.31 8.15
N GLU A 812 -2.15 -22.57 8.53
CA GLU A 812 -2.90 -23.57 7.76
C GLU A 812 -4.40 -23.21 7.59
N ALA A 813 -4.98 -22.49 8.53
CA ALA A 813 -6.37 -22.03 8.44
C ALA A 813 -6.50 -20.60 7.91
N ALA A 814 -5.54 -19.73 8.22
CA ALA A 814 -5.66 -18.30 8.03
C ALA A 814 -5.06 -17.79 6.72
N LEU A 815 -3.94 -18.35 6.23
CA LEU A 815 -3.35 -17.90 4.98
C LEU A 815 -4.20 -18.33 3.78
N VAL A 816 -4.45 -17.36 2.91
CA VAL A 816 -5.27 -17.53 1.69
C VAL A 816 -4.83 -18.72 0.81
N PRO A 817 -3.54 -18.97 0.55
CA PRO A 817 -3.11 -20.07 -0.32
C PRO A 817 -3.47 -21.47 0.19
N PHE A 818 -3.80 -21.60 1.48
CA PHE A 818 -4.14 -22.89 2.10
C PHE A 818 -5.64 -23.07 2.33
N GLN A 819 -6.45 -22.07 2.01
CA GLN A 819 -7.90 -22.14 2.11
C GLN A 819 -8.51 -22.95 0.96
N ASP A 820 -9.64 -23.62 1.26
CA ASP A 820 -10.43 -24.29 0.24
C ASP A 820 -11.13 -23.25 -0.67
N PRO A 821 -10.82 -23.20 -1.99
CA PRO A 821 -11.42 -22.22 -2.90
C PRO A 821 -12.95 -22.33 -3.01
N GLU A 822 -13.54 -23.50 -2.74
CA GLU A 822 -14.99 -23.67 -2.75
C GLU A 822 -15.65 -23.00 -1.55
N ILE A 823 -14.97 -23.00 -0.39
CA ILE A 823 -15.43 -22.32 0.82
C ILE A 823 -15.09 -20.83 0.74
N TYR A 824 -13.84 -20.50 0.42
CA TYR A 824 -13.38 -19.12 0.30
C TYR A 824 -14.09 -18.36 -0.82
N GLY A 825 -14.52 -19.06 -1.86
CA GLY A 825 -15.29 -18.54 -2.99
C GLY A 825 -14.50 -17.64 -3.93
N ARG A 826 -13.15 -17.69 -3.87
CA ARG A 826 -12.21 -16.89 -4.65
C ARG A 826 -10.96 -17.70 -4.97
N SER A 827 -10.11 -17.15 -5.84
CA SER A 827 -8.77 -17.70 -6.06
C SER A 827 -7.96 -17.68 -4.77
N ILE A 828 -7.17 -18.72 -4.54
CA ILE A 828 -6.18 -18.81 -3.45
C ILE A 828 -5.01 -17.83 -3.62
N LEU A 829 -4.97 -17.06 -4.68
CA LEU A 829 -4.00 -15.97 -4.90
C LEU A 829 -4.61 -14.58 -4.64
N GLU A 830 -5.91 -14.51 -4.35
CA GLU A 830 -6.65 -13.25 -4.23
C GLU A 830 -6.97 -12.94 -2.77
N ASN A 831 -6.41 -11.86 -2.24
CA ASN A 831 -6.73 -11.38 -0.91
C ASN A 831 -8.13 -10.75 -0.85
N SER A 832 -8.86 -11.04 0.23
CA SER A 832 -10.12 -10.37 0.58
C SER A 832 -9.90 -9.40 1.73
N SER A 833 -10.71 -8.34 1.81
CA SER A 833 -10.66 -7.45 2.98
C SER A 833 -11.13 -8.18 4.22
N PHE A 834 -12.23 -8.92 4.12
CA PHE A 834 -12.74 -9.70 5.24
C PHE A 834 -13.36 -11.02 4.80
N ILE A 835 -13.46 -11.95 5.75
CA ILE A 835 -14.08 -13.27 5.61
C ILE A 835 -15.28 -13.34 6.57
N LEU A 836 -16.40 -13.86 6.10
CA LEU A 836 -17.61 -14.02 6.91
C LEU A 836 -17.38 -15.02 8.03
N SER A 837 -17.47 -14.56 9.29
CA SER A 837 -17.25 -15.42 10.45
C SER A 837 -18.47 -16.27 10.79
N SER A 838 -18.26 -17.27 11.67
CA SER A 838 -19.33 -18.14 12.12
C SER A 838 -20.36 -17.47 13.06
N LEU A 839 -20.15 -16.22 13.47
CA LEU A 839 -21.14 -15.39 14.18
C LEU A 839 -22.30 -14.98 13.28
N ASN A 840 -22.12 -14.99 11.96
CA ASN A 840 -23.16 -14.58 11.04
C ASN A 840 -24.25 -15.62 10.92
N GLY A 841 -25.51 -15.18 10.79
CA GLY A 841 -26.65 -16.07 10.61
C GLY A 841 -26.71 -16.81 9.26
N ASP A 842 -25.95 -16.36 8.27
CA ASP A 842 -25.83 -17.05 6.98
C ASP A 842 -24.79 -18.18 7.04
N THR A 843 -25.23 -19.31 7.57
CA THR A 843 -24.36 -20.47 7.83
C THR A 843 -23.78 -21.13 6.57
N LYS A 844 -24.34 -20.83 5.38
CA LYS A 844 -23.89 -21.39 4.10
C LYS A 844 -22.63 -20.68 3.57
N ASN A 845 -22.43 -19.43 3.97
CA ASN A 845 -21.37 -18.60 3.48
C ASN A 845 -20.24 -18.35 4.52
N HIS A 846 -20.24 -19.07 5.66
CA HIS A 846 -19.14 -19.00 6.63
C HIS A 846 -17.82 -19.39 5.97
N GLY A 847 -16.78 -18.60 6.14
CA GLY A 847 -15.47 -18.76 5.53
C GLY A 847 -15.32 -18.11 4.15
N ARG A 848 -16.40 -17.55 3.59
CA ARG A 848 -16.35 -16.88 2.28
C ARG A 848 -15.69 -15.52 2.38
N GLY A 849 -14.75 -15.24 1.47
CA GLY A 849 -14.07 -13.97 1.34
C GLY A 849 -14.90 -12.92 0.58
N TYR A 850 -14.87 -11.68 1.06
CA TYR A 850 -15.60 -10.56 0.48
C TYR A 850 -14.69 -9.35 0.29
N ILE A 851 -15.01 -8.53 -0.72
CA ILE A 851 -14.32 -7.31 -1.10
C ILE A 851 -12.85 -7.61 -1.42
N ALA A 852 -12.62 -8.16 -2.62
CA ALA A 852 -11.28 -8.30 -3.15
C ALA A 852 -10.71 -6.91 -3.46
N ARG A 853 -9.67 -6.52 -2.75
CA ARG A 853 -8.97 -5.26 -2.96
C ARG A 853 -7.54 -5.34 -2.48
N LEU A 854 -6.72 -4.41 -2.95
CA LEU A 854 -5.40 -4.20 -2.39
C LEU A 854 -5.55 -3.77 -0.92
N SER A 855 -4.90 -4.47 -0.02
CA SER A 855 -5.02 -4.23 1.42
C SER A 855 -3.66 -4.32 2.13
N GLY A 856 -3.61 -3.89 3.39
CA GLY A 856 -2.41 -4.00 4.22
C GLY A 856 -2.00 -5.45 4.52
N SER A 857 -2.86 -6.43 4.29
CA SER A 857 -2.51 -7.85 4.43
C SER A 857 -1.30 -8.25 3.60
N THR A 858 -1.11 -7.62 2.42
CA THR A 858 0.06 -7.86 1.57
C THR A 858 1.36 -7.49 2.28
N ALA A 859 1.42 -6.34 2.92
CA ALA A 859 2.61 -5.88 3.65
C ALA A 859 2.90 -6.75 4.88
N GLU A 860 1.84 -7.19 5.60
CA GLU A 860 2.00 -8.11 6.72
C GLU A 860 2.55 -9.47 6.27
N TYR A 861 2.02 -10.01 5.16
CA TYR A 861 2.52 -11.27 4.60
C TYR A 861 3.99 -11.16 4.18
N ILE A 862 4.38 -10.10 3.48
CA ILE A 862 5.78 -9.90 3.07
C ILE A 862 6.71 -9.83 4.29
N ASN A 863 6.26 -9.24 5.39
CA ASN A 863 7.04 -9.22 6.63
C ASN A 863 7.11 -10.62 7.27
N MET A 864 5.99 -11.38 7.30
CA MET A 864 6.01 -12.79 7.73
C MET A 864 6.96 -13.63 6.87
N TRP A 865 6.90 -13.47 5.54
CA TRP A 865 7.80 -14.14 4.62
C TRP A 865 9.27 -13.84 4.92
N SER A 866 9.62 -12.58 5.19
CA SER A 866 11.00 -12.21 5.53
C SER A 866 11.48 -12.88 6.82
N LEU A 867 10.61 -12.96 7.83
CA LEU A 867 10.91 -13.65 9.09
C LEU A 867 11.04 -15.17 8.91
N MET A 868 10.24 -15.75 8.01
CA MET A 868 10.35 -17.17 7.65
C MET A 868 11.67 -17.43 6.91
N ALA A 869 12.02 -16.58 5.93
CA ALA A 869 13.14 -16.82 5.03
C ALA A 869 14.50 -16.54 5.68
N PHE A 870 14.66 -15.46 6.44
CA PHE A 870 15.97 -15.04 6.98
C PHE A 870 15.95 -14.51 8.41
N GLY A 871 14.79 -14.48 9.07
CA GLY A 871 14.66 -14.05 10.46
C GLY A 871 14.59 -12.52 10.62
N LYS A 872 14.56 -12.07 11.89
CA LYS A 872 14.33 -10.67 12.24
C LYS A 872 15.53 -9.77 11.97
N GLU A 873 16.73 -10.24 12.26
CA GLU A 873 17.98 -9.47 12.22
C GLU A 873 19.07 -10.26 11.48
N PRO A 874 18.99 -10.34 10.12
CA PRO A 874 19.96 -11.11 9.34
C PRO A 874 21.37 -10.53 9.42
N PHE A 875 21.51 -9.24 9.80
CA PHE A 875 22.79 -8.61 10.07
C PHE A 875 22.88 -8.16 11.53
N LYS A 876 24.04 -8.37 12.14
CA LYS A 876 24.36 -7.98 13.51
C LYS A 876 25.75 -7.33 13.53
N THR A 877 26.06 -6.58 14.60
CA THR A 877 27.39 -6.01 14.83
C THR A 877 27.98 -6.58 16.11
N GLU A 878 29.13 -7.23 16.03
CA GLU A 878 29.88 -7.70 17.19
C GLU A 878 31.30 -7.11 17.18
N ALA A 879 31.70 -6.47 18.25
CA ALA A 879 33.01 -5.81 18.37
C ALA A 879 33.35 -4.83 17.21
N GLY A 880 32.33 -4.25 16.59
CA GLY A 880 32.48 -3.31 15.46
C GLY A 880 32.59 -3.98 14.09
N GLU A 881 32.48 -5.30 14.01
CA GLU A 881 32.48 -6.06 12.77
C GLU A 881 31.05 -6.44 12.36
N LEU A 882 30.70 -6.30 11.07
CA LEU A 882 29.41 -6.71 10.54
C LEU A 882 29.38 -8.24 10.40
N ILE A 883 28.24 -8.84 10.76
CA ILE A 883 28.00 -10.29 10.72
C ILE A 883 26.72 -10.55 9.97
N TYR A 884 26.74 -11.46 9.01
CA TYR A 884 25.56 -12.04 8.36
C TYR A 884 25.25 -13.39 9.00
N ALA A 885 24.12 -13.51 9.66
CA ALA A 885 23.67 -14.70 10.36
C ALA A 885 22.15 -14.84 10.25
N PRO A 886 21.63 -15.37 9.14
CA PRO A 886 20.19 -15.59 8.97
C PRO A 886 19.68 -16.64 9.95
N GLU A 887 18.51 -16.38 10.54
CA GLU A 887 17.82 -17.26 11.47
C GLU A 887 16.43 -17.60 10.89
N PRO A 888 16.32 -18.46 9.87
CA PRO A 888 15.06 -18.79 9.24
C PRO A 888 14.12 -19.54 10.18
N ASN A 889 12.82 -19.33 10.00
CA ASN A 889 11.75 -20.01 10.75
C ASN A 889 10.93 -20.86 9.78
N LEU A 890 11.49 -22.01 9.34
CA LEU A 890 10.92 -22.87 8.31
C LEU A 890 10.54 -24.25 8.89
N THR A 891 9.34 -24.73 8.58
CA THR A 891 8.96 -26.11 8.85
C THR A 891 9.58 -27.07 7.83
N ALA A 892 9.72 -28.33 8.20
CA ALA A 892 10.18 -29.42 7.33
C ALA A 892 9.40 -29.52 6.00
N GLU A 893 8.12 -29.11 6.00
CA GLU A 893 7.26 -29.16 4.81
C GLU A 893 7.62 -28.11 3.76
N LEU A 894 8.25 -27.02 4.17
CA LEU A 894 8.69 -25.96 3.26
C LEU A 894 9.96 -26.32 2.49
N PHE A 895 10.65 -27.40 2.84
CA PHE A 895 11.78 -27.89 2.05
C PHE A 895 11.27 -28.81 0.92
N THR A 896 11.81 -28.63 -0.27
CA THR A 896 11.45 -29.40 -1.47
C THR A 896 11.58 -30.92 -1.25
N ARG A 897 10.68 -31.69 -1.86
CA ARG A 897 10.77 -33.19 -1.80
C ARG A 897 11.61 -33.77 -2.92
N GLU A 898 11.72 -33.06 -4.02
CA GLU A 898 12.40 -33.46 -5.23
C GLU A 898 13.19 -32.29 -5.82
N LYS A 899 14.14 -32.57 -6.67
CA LYS A 899 14.85 -31.54 -7.44
C LYS A 899 13.85 -30.80 -8.33
N ARG A 900 13.93 -29.47 -8.33
CA ARG A 900 13.15 -28.58 -9.20
C ARG A 900 14.09 -27.76 -10.08
N VAL A 901 13.62 -27.44 -11.28
CA VAL A 901 14.27 -26.48 -12.19
C VAL A 901 13.27 -25.35 -12.38
N GLU A 902 13.66 -24.16 -11.99
CA GLU A 902 12.82 -22.98 -12.05
C GLU A 902 13.51 -21.89 -12.86
N LYS A 903 12.70 -21.04 -13.49
CA LYS A 903 13.18 -19.89 -14.24
C LYS A 903 13.22 -18.67 -13.29
N LEU A 904 14.39 -18.05 -13.14
CA LEU A 904 14.58 -16.82 -12.37
C LEU A 904 14.87 -15.66 -13.33
N GLN A 905 14.05 -14.65 -13.29
CA GLN A 905 14.23 -13.44 -14.10
C GLN A 905 15.19 -12.48 -13.39
N LEU A 906 16.37 -12.26 -14.01
CA LEU A 906 17.41 -11.39 -13.44
C LEU A 906 17.22 -9.91 -13.84
N SER A 907 16.70 -9.67 -15.04
CA SER A 907 16.32 -8.34 -15.56
C SER A 907 15.10 -8.48 -16.47
N GLU A 908 14.57 -7.38 -16.97
CA GLU A 908 13.47 -7.43 -17.96
C GLU A 908 13.78 -8.23 -19.23
N LYS A 909 15.06 -8.45 -19.51
CA LYS A 909 15.53 -9.12 -20.75
C LYS A 909 16.26 -10.43 -20.51
N GLU A 910 16.66 -10.72 -19.27
CA GLU A 910 17.51 -11.85 -18.97
C GLU A 910 16.88 -12.75 -17.91
N ALA A 911 16.78 -14.02 -18.23
CA ALA A 911 16.35 -15.07 -17.30
C ALA A 911 17.34 -16.24 -17.31
N VAL A 912 17.48 -16.89 -16.18
CA VAL A 912 18.33 -18.07 -16.01
C VAL A 912 17.51 -19.23 -15.46
N GLU A 913 17.88 -20.45 -15.84
CA GLU A 913 17.38 -21.64 -15.17
C GLU A 913 18.21 -21.91 -13.93
N VAL A 914 17.53 -22.07 -12.79
CA VAL A 914 18.15 -22.42 -11.51
C VAL A 914 17.71 -23.79 -11.06
N GLU A 915 18.67 -24.59 -10.64
CA GLU A 915 18.42 -25.93 -10.13
C GLU A 915 18.35 -25.91 -8.60
N ILE A 916 17.20 -26.24 -8.05
CA ILE A 916 16.99 -26.34 -6.61
C ILE A 916 16.95 -27.82 -6.24
N PRO A 917 17.88 -28.32 -5.41
CA PRO A 917 17.93 -29.75 -5.06
C PRO A 917 16.74 -30.16 -4.19
N ALA A 918 16.57 -31.46 -3.99
CA ALA A 918 15.67 -31.97 -2.96
C ALA A 918 16.15 -31.55 -1.56
N ASN A 919 15.24 -31.46 -0.61
CA ASN A 919 15.49 -31.03 0.77
C ASN A 919 16.08 -29.61 0.85
N ALA A 920 15.65 -28.72 -0.04
CA ALA A 920 16.10 -27.34 -0.10
C ALA A 920 14.93 -26.36 -0.04
N PHE A 921 15.22 -25.16 0.44
CA PHE A 921 14.39 -23.98 0.32
C PHE A 921 15.23 -22.89 -0.35
N ALA A 922 14.69 -22.24 -1.38
CA ALA A 922 15.42 -21.21 -2.08
C ALA A 922 14.61 -19.92 -2.15
N TYR A 923 15.31 -18.79 -2.06
CA TYR A 923 14.72 -17.46 -2.16
C TYR A 923 15.72 -16.43 -2.68
N ARG A 924 15.20 -15.28 -3.12
CA ARG A 924 16.05 -14.16 -3.55
C ARG A 924 16.20 -13.17 -2.39
N PHE A 925 17.42 -13.07 -1.87
CA PHE A 925 17.75 -12.17 -0.77
C PHE A 925 18.07 -10.77 -1.29
N LEU A 926 17.49 -9.75 -0.67
CA LEU A 926 17.60 -8.33 -1.05
C LEU A 926 17.26 -8.06 -2.53
N GLY A 927 16.38 -8.89 -3.14
CA GLY A 927 16.02 -8.77 -4.56
C GLY A 927 17.20 -9.00 -5.55
N GLN A 928 18.34 -9.53 -5.08
CA GLN A 928 19.57 -9.61 -5.87
C GLN A 928 20.21 -10.99 -5.85
N THR A 929 20.42 -11.58 -4.69
CA THR A 929 21.21 -12.80 -4.49
C THR A 929 20.31 -14.04 -4.31
N LEU A 930 20.50 -15.08 -5.08
CA LEU A 930 19.84 -16.37 -4.86
C LEU A 930 20.44 -17.04 -3.62
N VAL A 931 19.62 -17.32 -2.61
CA VAL A 931 20.00 -18.09 -1.42
C VAL A 931 19.33 -19.45 -1.46
N ILE A 932 20.12 -20.52 -1.24
CA ILE A 932 19.64 -21.90 -1.20
C ILE A 932 20.02 -22.52 0.14
N TYR A 933 19.03 -22.88 0.93
CA TYR A 933 19.18 -23.65 2.16
C TYR A 933 19.18 -25.14 1.84
N HIS A 934 20.21 -25.84 2.26
CA HIS A 934 20.32 -27.29 2.18
C HIS A 934 20.04 -27.90 3.55
N ASN A 935 18.94 -28.62 3.68
CA ASN A 935 18.53 -29.29 4.91
C ASN A 935 18.42 -30.80 4.68
N PRO A 936 19.55 -31.56 4.75
CA PRO A 936 19.57 -32.98 4.41
C PRO A 936 18.60 -33.82 5.22
N GLU A 937 18.39 -33.47 6.48
CA GLU A 937 17.50 -34.19 7.38
C GLU A 937 16.03 -33.80 7.18
N ARG A 938 15.78 -32.71 6.47
CA ARG A 938 14.45 -32.13 6.27
C ARG A 938 13.70 -31.97 7.59
N ALA A 939 14.36 -31.35 8.57
CA ALA A 939 13.83 -31.02 9.89
C ALA A 939 13.37 -29.55 9.92
N ASP A 940 12.64 -29.19 10.97
CA ASP A 940 12.30 -27.78 11.23
C ASP A 940 13.57 -26.99 11.57
N THR A 941 13.58 -25.67 11.31
CA THR A 941 14.71 -24.79 11.67
C THR A 941 14.55 -24.12 13.02
N PHE A 942 13.55 -24.52 13.80
CA PHE A 942 13.21 -23.95 15.11
C PHE A 942 12.90 -25.07 16.13
N GLY A 943 12.78 -24.68 17.41
CA GLY A 943 12.52 -25.60 18.51
C GLY A 943 13.78 -26.37 18.96
N ASP A 944 13.65 -27.22 19.99
CA ASP A 944 14.77 -27.89 20.64
C ASP A 944 15.55 -28.88 19.72
N ASN A 945 14.89 -29.38 18.67
CA ASN A 945 15.48 -30.31 17.69
C ASN A 945 15.66 -29.64 16.33
N GLY A 946 15.60 -28.30 16.26
CA GLY A 946 15.72 -27.55 15.02
C GLY A 946 17.14 -27.57 14.46
N VAL A 947 17.25 -27.66 13.12
CA VAL A 947 18.53 -27.53 12.43
C VAL A 947 18.91 -26.05 12.25
N SER A 948 20.19 -25.75 12.19
CA SER A 948 20.72 -24.40 12.07
C SER A 948 21.82 -24.28 11.02
N PRO A 949 22.10 -23.07 10.48
CA PRO A 949 23.20 -22.84 9.55
C PRO A 949 24.55 -23.29 10.12
N ALA A 950 25.33 -24.05 9.34
CA ALA A 950 26.62 -24.57 9.76
C ALA A 950 27.77 -24.31 8.77
N ALA A 951 27.47 -24.08 7.49
CA ALA A 951 28.48 -23.75 6.49
C ALA A 951 27.85 -22.92 5.36
N TYR A 952 28.67 -22.06 4.76
CA TYR A 952 28.29 -21.17 3.66
C TYR A 952 29.22 -21.38 2.46
N LYS A 953 28.62 -21.46 1.28
CA LYS A 953 29.32 -21.37 0.01
C LYS A 953 28.81 -20.15 -0.73
N LEU A 954 29.65 -19.16 -0.94
CA LEU A 954 29.32 -17.90 -1.62
C LEU A 954 29.91 -17.96 -3.04
N ILE A 955 29.14 -17.56 -4.05
CA ILE A 955 29.57 -17.55 -5.45
C ILE A 955 29.36 -16.12 -5.97
N ASP A 956 30.44 -15.45 -6.34
CA ASP A 956 30.37 -14.08 -6.83
C ASP A 956 29.92 -14.00 -8.29
N GLN A 957 29.79 -12.79 -8.80
CA GLN A 957 29.35 -12.53 -10.19
C GLN A 957 30.32 -13.08 -11.24
N ALA A 958 31.61 -13.24 -10.89
CA ALA A 958 32.62 -13.82 -11.77
C ALA A 958 32.66 -15.35 -11.69
N GLY A 959 31.97 -15.97 -10.73
CA GLY A 959 31.93 -17.40 -10.47
C GLY A 959 33.03 -17.89 -9.51
N GLU A 960 33.71 -16.98 -8.79
CA GLU A 960 34.64 -17.32 -7.74
C GLU A 960 33.92 -17.85 -6.51
N GLU A 961 34.42 -18.92 -5.89
CA GLU A 961 33.79 -19.58 -4.74
C GLU A 961 34.54 -19.25 -3.44
N TYR A 962 33.77 -18.83 -2.42
CA TYR A 962 34.25 -18.61 -1.05
C TYR A 962 33.52 -19.58 -0.12
N ARG A 963 34.25 -20.22 0.80
CA ARG A 963 33.69 -21.16 1.78
C ARG A 963 33.92 -20.65 3.19
N VAL A 964 32.88 -20.64 4.00
CA VAL A 964 32.90 -20.23 5.41
C VAL A 964 32.28 -21.33 6.25
N GLU A 965 33.01 -21.87 7.21
CA GLU A 965 32.50 -22.84 8.17
C GLU A 965 31.96 -22.08 9.41
N GLY A 966 30.85 -22.54 9.95
CA GLY A 966 30.19 -21.95 11.12
C GLY A 966 28.80 -21.38 10.81
N SER A 967 28.17 -20.80 11.85
CA SER A 967 26.79 -20.29 11.78
C SER A 967 26.67 -18.87 11.21
N ALA A 968 27.77 -18.22 10.85
CA ALA A 968 27.76 -16.82 10.38
C ALA A 968 28.91 -16.48 9.45
N VAL A 969 28.72 -15.51 8.58
CA VAL A 969 29.72 -14.87 7.73
C VAL A 969 30.08 -13.52 8.32
N ARG A 970 31.37 -13.15 8.38
CA ARG A 970 31.86 -11.95 9.09
C ARG A 970 32.62 -10.99 8.17
N GLY A 971 32.70 -9.71 8.58
CA GLY A 971 33.54 -8.66 7.99
C GLY A 971 33.23 -8.38 6.53
N GLU A 972 34.29 -8.25 5.72
CA GLU A 972 34.19 -7.89 4.30
C GLU A 972 33.24 -8.78 3.50
N LEU A 973 33.17 -10.09 3.79
CA LEU A 973 32.24 -10.98 3.12
C LEU A 973 30.79 -10.69 3.48
N ALA A 974 30.49 -10.34 4.73
CA ALA A 974 29.16 -9.93 5.15
C ALA A 974 28.75 -8.61 4.48
N GLU A 975 29.67 -7.64 4.36
CA GLU A 975 29.44 -6.40 3.61
C GLU A 975 29.13 -6.68 2.13
N LYS A 976 29.90 -7.55 1.49
CA LYS A 976 29.67 -7.97 0.10
C LYS A 976 28.33 -8.68 -0.09
N ILE A 977 27.88 -9.47 0.90
CA ILE A 977 26.52 -10.08 0.87
C ILE A 977 25.46 -8.97 0.85
N ARG A 978 25.56 -8.01 1.77
CA ARG A 978 24.62 -6.89 1.85
C ARG A 978 24.60 -6.02 0.59
N GLU A 979 25.75 -5.89 -0.07
CA GLU A 979 25.89 -5.13 -1.32
C GLU A 979 25.47 -5.92 -2.58
N GLY A 980 24.99 -7.16 -2.45
CA GLY A 980 24.57 -7.99 -3.59
C GLY A 980 25.72 -8.39 -4.53
N LYS A 981 26.95 -8.52 -4.01
CA LYS A 981 28.12 -8.90 -4.82
C LYS A 981 28.19 -10.39 -5.15
N PHE A 982 27.34 -11.18 -4.52
CA PHE A 982 27.22 -12.61 -4.79
C PHE A 982 25.97 -12.88 -5.62
N LYS A 983 26.09 -13.70 -6.66
CA LYS A 983 24.95 -14.18 -7.44
C LYS A 983 24.20 -15.31 -6.72
N GLU A 984 24.92 -16.09 -5.90
CA GLU A 984 24.38 -17.25 -5.20
C GLU A 984 25.05 -17.47 -3.85
N ILE A 985 24.29 -17.85 -2.85
CA ILE A 985 24.72 -18.28 -1.53
C ILE A 985 24.06 -19.62 -1.21
N GLN A 986 24.86 -20.66 -0.97
CA GLN A 986 24.39 -21.94 -0.49
C GLN A 986 24.70 -22.05 1.01
N ILE A 987 23.69 -22.40 1.82
CA ILE A 987 23.80 -22.53 3.26
C ILE A 987 23.40 -23.95 3.67
N SER A 988 24.34 -24.68 4.29
CA SER A 988 24.09 -26.04 4.76
C SER A 988 23.68 -26.03 6.22
N PHE A 989 22.62 -26.77 6.54
CA PHE A 989 22.10 -26.95 7.89
C PHE A 989 22.58 -28.27 8.50
N VAL A 990 22.73 -28.27 9.83
CA VAL A 990 23.04 -29.45 10.67
C VAL A 990 22.16 -29.43 11.92
#